data_f884f570befb5781b8ba239cacd452c9
#
_entry.id   f884f570befb5781b8ba239cacd452c9
#
_cell.length_a   1.000
_cell.length_b   1.000
_cell.length_c   1.000
_cell.angle_alpha   90.00
_cell.angle_beta   90.00
_cell.angle_gamma   90.00
#
_symmetry.space_group_name_H-M   'P 1'
#
loop_
_entity.id
_entity.type
_entity.pdbx_description
1 polymer ?
#
loop_
_entity_poly.entity_id
_entity_poly.type
_entity_poly.pdbx_seq_one_letter_code
_entity_poly.pdbx_strand_id
1 'polypeptide(L)'
;MKKFLCLNKKVGLLLLILLVTLFSLVGCSGNQALANGDFEQGSGAKITRWSQRNYQKDMGDTACTTISLVADGFAGQGVKIASNSANDARIYQKLAVKKNSTYKVTAMVKIEGTLTGGTGFNISAIDTFGHSEGLFTTDGQWQKQTAYLKTGAKQSSLELSLGLGGYSNESQGVVYIDDVQIEKVSKVPAGVEVFSVESYQTQQEEAGSDTPWYFQALFLALVVGLVMYVMATIMRHDDHKVALGQSLSEPRARMGKQDYILLAVLTVVCAFTSFYKLGDAEGVSSHWKPAASGEYVTVEFPEQTTISRVTFNPNVPNTSNAAYTVSYENAAGEYQKAFSFDRDDIAFFEWHLQNVTFTAKKVRVTVDVRGLGLNEMAFWKKGADGTYTQVPVTVVETHSTDETNPHTPEKLFDEQELAQVYRTFENGTYFDEIYFPRTAYEHINGLPIYEVTHPPLGKTIISIGISIFGMNPFGWRFMGTLMGVCLVPIMYLLAFKLFKKRGYAFIAAFLMMTDFMRTTQTRLATIDTYSVFFILLMYYFMYDYFSQRSYDRPFWKGMVSLGLSGLCFGLGAAAKWTSIYAGVGLAVLFFMAKIAEGLDVSSGRYKVPAGKKSWFVGNFVPTCLMCVVFFIIIPLAIYVLSYIPYMPSNPDKSLIEVVLDNQEYMYNYHANLNATHSYQSSWYSWIIDGRPIYYYSSASAGLPAGIRASVVSMGNPAIWWTGLACIVPALYFAWKRKEKMMLVAFIGYACQLFPWILVTRCTFIYHYFTAVPFLILMIVYVIKCLYEDKIINRWVIGVYLAIALLLYILFYPVMVGIPVKEAYIDGLRWFSTWSF
;
A
#
# COMPACT_ATOMS: atom_id res chain seq x y z
N MET A 1 -26.08 -31.13 -28.71
CA MET A 1 -24.98 -31.78 -28.00
C MET A 1 -23.80 -32.15 -28.90
N LYS A 2 -23.94 -32.80 -30.07
CA LYS A 2 -22.77 -33.10 -30.96
C LYS A 2 -22.03 -31.88 -31.53
N LYS A 3 -22.68 -30.75 -31.86
CA LYS A 3 -22.01 -29.48 -32.27
C LYS A 3 -21.30 -28.78 -31.11
N PHE A 4 -21.75 -28.99 -29.88
CA PHE A 4 -21.13 -28.44 -28.66
C PHE A 4 -19.80 -29.16 -28.34
N LEU A 5 -19.73 -30.46 -28.56
CA LEU A 5 -18.50 -31.25 -28.35
C LEU A 5 -17.39 -30.94 -29.36
N CYS A 6 -17.71 -30.53 -30.59
CA CYS A 6 -16.70 -30.18 -31.58
C CYS A 6 -16.08 -28.78 -31.38
N LEU A 7 -16.87 -27.82 -30.88
CA LEU A 7 -16.37 -26.49 -30.55
C LEU A 7 -15.57 -26.52 -29.22
N ASN A 8 -15.99 -27.36 -28.27
CA ASN A 8 -15.28 -27.60 -27.01
C ASN A 8 -13.89 -28.23 -27.18
N LYS A 9 -13.69 -29.10 -28.21
CA LYS A 9 -12.35 -29.67 -28.46
C LYS A 9 -11.32 -28.63 -28.89
N LYS A 10 -11.72 -27.62 -29.69
CA LYS A 10 -10.79 -26.54 -30.11
C LYS A 10 -10.55 -25.51 -29.01
N VAL A 11 -11.58 -25.14 -28.24
CA VAL A 11 -11.45 -24.23 -27.08
C VAL A 11 -10.79 -24.95 -25.91
N GLY A 12 -11.12 -26.20 -25.66
CA GLY A 12 -10.45 -27.03 -24.65
C GLY A 12 -8.99 -27.32 -24.99
N LEU A 13 -8.65 -27.48 -26.28
CA LEU A 13 -7.27 -27.63 -26.72
C LEU A 13 -6.49 -26.32 -26.60
N LEU A 14 -7.11 -25.18 -26.88
CA LEU A 14 -6.50 -23.85 -26.65
C LEU A 14 -6.28 -23.57 -25.17
N LEU A 15 -7.25 -23.91 -24.31
CA LEU A 15 -7.12 -23.79 -22.86
C LEU A 15 -6.10 -24.80 -22.28
N LEU A 16 -6.01 -26.00 -22.84
CA LEU A 16 -5.01 -26.97 -22.45
C LEU A 16 -3.61 -26.58 -22.93
N ILE A 17 -3.48 -25.99 -24.13
CA ILE A 17 -2.23 -25.43 -24.63
C ILE A 17 -1.84 -24.21 -23.77
N LEU A 18 -2.78 -23.37 -23.36
CA LEU A 18 -2.54 -22.24 -22.46
C LEU A 18 -2.10 -22.71 -21.06
N LEU A 19 -2.72 -23.77 -20.53
CA LEU A 19 -2.34 -24.41 -19.26
C LEU A 19 -0.98 -25.11 -19.35
N VAL A 20 -0.72 -25.82 -20.43
CA VAL A 20 0.56 -26.53 -20.63
C VAL A 20 1.70 -25.55 -20.88
N THR A 21 1.45 -24.43 -21.58
CA THR A 21 2.46 -23.35 -21.71
C THR A 21 2.69 -22.61 -20.38
N LEU A 22 1.69 -22.50 -19.52
CA LEU A 22 1.85 -21.95 -18.15
C LEU A 22 2.69 -22.88 -17.25
N PHE A 23 2.56 -24.22 -17.41
CA PHE A 23 3.35 -25.19 -16.64
C PHE A 23 4.76 -25.45 -17.20
N SER A 24 5.01 -25.21 -18.48
CA SER A 24 6.33 -25.37 -19.10
C SER A 24 7.26 -24.15 -18.94
N LEU A 25 6.81 -23.05 -18.33
CA LEU A 25 7.59 -21.86 -18.07
C LEU A 25 8.30 -21.85 -16.70
N VAL A 26 8.30 -22.97 -15.98
CA VAL A 26 9.16 -23.14 -14.80
C VAL A 26 10.59 -23.35 -15.29
N GLY A 27 11.32 -22.26 -15.42
CA GLY A 27 12.70 -22.27 -15.86
C GLY A 27 13.62 -22.95 -14.85
N CYS A 28 14.46 -23.85 -15.32
CA CYS A 28 15.59 -24.36 -14.56
C CYS A 28 16.57 -23.20 -14.29
N SER A 29 16.65 -22.72 -13.04
CA SER A 29 17.76 -21.88 -12.61
C SER A 29 19.03 -22.73 -12.55
N GLY A 30 20.08 -22.34 -13.29
CA GLY A 30 21.36 -22.99 -13.23
C GLY A 30 21.96 -22.92 -11.81
N ASN A 31 22.60 -24.01 -11.36
CA ASN A 31 23.33 -24.05 -10.09
C ASN A 31 24.44 -22.99 -10.07
N GLN A 32 24.29 -21.94 -9.25
CA GLN A 32 25.34 -20.97 -9.00
C GLN A 32 26.06 -21.36 -7.70
N ALA A 33 27.33 -21.77 -7.82
CA ALA A 33 28.25 -21.95 -6.68
C ALA A 33 28.87 -20.58 -6.30
N LEU A 34 29.41 -20.47 -5.07
CA LEU A 34 30.17 -19.29 -4.65
C LEU A 34 31.34 -19.05 -5.64
N ALA A 35 31.45 -17.83 -6.14
CA ALA A 35 32.47 -17.42 -7.08
C ALA A 35 33.23 -16.20 -6.55
N ASN A 36 34.54 -16.11 -6.83
CA ASN A 36 35.37 -14.99 -6.39
C ASN A 36 35.28 -14.73 -4.88
N GLY A 37 35.36 -15.79 -4.07
CA GLY A 37 35.41 -15.67 -2.60
C GLY A 37 36.78 -15.22 -2.08
N ASP A 38 37.82 -15.35 -2.90
CA ASP A 38 39.19 -14.87 -2.75
C ASP A 38 39.39 -13.42 -3.23
N PHE A 39 38.37 -12.78 -3.74
CA PHE A 39 38.32 -11.39 -4.22
C PHE A 39 39.38 -10.97 -5.24
N GLU A 40 40.05 -11.91 -5.90
CA GLU A 40 41.11 -11.62 -6.90
C GLU A 40 40.58 -11.09 -8.24
N GLN A 41 39.23 -11.06 -8.44
CA GLN A 41 38.60 -10.60 -9.68
C GLN A 41 37.79 -9.32 -9.43
N GLY A 42 38.27 -8.21 -10.02
CA GLY A 42 37.62 -6.91 -9.93
C GLY A 42 38.63 -5.78 -9.79
N SER A 43 38.17 -4.55 -9.64
CA SER A 43 39.02 -3.39 -9.36
C SER A 43 38.20 -2.25 -8.71
N GLY A 44 38.75 -1.60 -7.70
CA GLY A 44 38.11 -0.50 -6.99
C GLY A 44 36.73 -0.91 -6.43
N ALA A 45 35.69 -0.16 -6.71
CA ALA A 45 34.33 -0.47 -6.24
C ALA A 45 33.65 -1.64 -6.98
N LYS A 46 34.20 -2.13 -8.09
CA LYS A 46 33.60 -3.23 -8.85
C LYS A 46 34.18 -4.57 -8.43
N ILE A 47 33.49 -5.31 -7.60
CA ILE A 47 33.83 -6.65 -7.11
C ILE A 47 33.11 -7.67 -8.00
N THR A 48 33.82 -8.42 -8.83
CA THR A 48 33.25 -9.35 -9.80
C THR A 48 32.43 -10.42 -9.07
N ARG A 49 31.19 -10.67 -9.50
CA ARG A 49 30.22 -11.63 -8.92
C ARG A 49 29.61 -11.24 -7.58
N TRP A 50 30.05 -10.17 -6.92
CA TRP A 50 29.46 -9.69 -5.69
C TRP A 50 28.71 -8.39 -5.92
N SER A 51 27.53 -8.30 -5.33
CA SER A 51 26.72 -7.09 -5.23
C SER A 51 26.99 -6.36 -3.92
N GLN A 52 26.66 -5.09 -3.86
CA GLN A 52 26.84 -4.25 -2.69
C GLN A 52 25.49 -3.70 -2.24
N ARG A 53 25.28 -3.62 -0.93
CA ARG A 53 24.19 -2.91 -0.29
C ARG A 53 24.79 -1.86 0.66
N ASN A 54 24.23 -0.69 0.66
CA ASN A 54 24.67 0.43 1.49
C ASN A 54 23.42 1.28 1.83
N TYR A 55 22.89 1.08 3.02
CA TYR A 55 21.61 1.66 3.45
C TYR A 55 21.63 3.19 3.42
N GLN A 56 22.67 3.84 3.98
CA GLN A 56 22.77 5.30 3.99
C GLN A 56 22.90 5.89 2.56
N LYS A 57 23.58 5.18 1.67
CA LYS A 57 23.65 5.58 0.26
C LYS A 57 22.27 5.52 -0.41
N ASP A 58 21.51 4.48 -0.11
CA ASP A 58 20.14 4.32 -0.63
C ASP A 58 19.20 5.38 -0.06
N MET A 59 19.54 5.93 1.12
CA MET A 59 18.85 7.07 1.76
C MET A 59 19.36 8.45 1.34
N GLY A 60 20.37 8.51 0.46
CA GLY A 60 20.89 9.76 -0.14
C GLY A 60 22.27 10.20 0.32
N ASP A 61 22.84 9.59 1.36
CA ASP A 61 24.22 9.87 1.78
C ASP A 61 25.22 8.97 1.04
N THR A 62 25.75 9.47 -0.07
CA THR A 62 26.70 8.75 -0.92
C THR A 62 28.14 8.76 -0.41
N ALA A 63 28.46 9.57 0.59
CA ALA A 63 29.83 9.79 1.09
C ALA A 63 30.16 9.04 2.39
N CYS A 64 29.14 8.56 3.12
CA CYS A 64 29.33 7.97 4.45
C CYS A 64 30.09 6.64 4.45
N THR A 65 29.97 5.83 3.40
CA THR A 65 30.57 4.50 3.35
C THR A 65 31.14 4.17 1.99
N THR A 66 32.37 3.62 1.99
CA THR A 66 33.04 3.09 0.80
C THR A 66 33.19 1.58 0.90
N ILE A 67 32.87 0.88 -0.20
CA ILE A 67 33.10 -0.56 -0.36
C ILE A 67 33.97 -0.74 -1.61
N SER A 68 35.18 -1.26 -1.43
CA SER A 68 36.12 -1.41 -2.53
C SER A 68 37.10 -2.55 -2.33
N LEU A 69 37.68 -3.06 -3.43
CA LEU A 69 38.81 -3.93 -3.41
C LEU A 69 40.07 -3.13 -3.04
N VAL A 70 40.90 -3.71 -2.19
CA VAL A 70 42.21 -3.17 -1.77
C VAL A 70 43.28 -4.28 -1.85
N ALA A 71 44.55 -3.88 -2.06
CA ALA A 71 45.67 -4.81 -2.16
C ALA A 71 46.12 -5.40 -0.81
N ASP A 72 45.50 -4.95 0.31
CA ASP A 72 45.79 -5.42 1.68
C ASP A 72 44.77 -6.50 2.11
N GLY A 73 44.61 -7.55 1.29
CA GLY A 73 43.85 -8.74 1.61
C GLY A 73 44.56 -9.68 2.57
N PHE A 74 43.97 -10.75 3.00
CA PHE A 74 44.60 -11.85 3.72
C PHE A 74 45.57 -12.59 2.81
N ALA A 75 45.15 -12.78 1.53
CA ALA A 75 45.97 -13.32 0.49
C ALA A 75 45.67 -12.57 -0.81
N GLY A 76 46.51 -11.65 -1.23
CA GLY A 76 46.30 -10.83 -2.43
C GLY A 76 45.37 -9.65 -2.20
N GLN A 77 44.25 -9.58 -2.95
CA GLN A 77 43.23 -8.54 -2.80
C GLN A 77 42.17 -8.96 -1.77
N GLY A 78 41.61 -7.99 -1.07
CA GLY A 78 40.45 -8.18 -0.18
C GLY A 78 39.47 -7.03 -0.29
N VAL A 79 38.28 -7.20 0.27
CA VAL A 79 37.23 -6.17 0.32
C VAL A 79 37.41 -5.32 1.56
N LYS A 80 37.50 -4.01 1.41
CA LYS A 80 37.44 -3.03 2.50
C LYS A 80 36.05 -2.39 2.51
N ILE A 81 35.39 -2.41 3.67
CA ILE A 81 34.18 -1.62 3.96
C ILE A 81 34.59 -0.59 5.03
N ALA A 82 34.54 0.69 4.68
CA ALA A 82 34.88 1.78 5.58
C ALA A 82 33.69 2.73 5.71
N SER A 83 33.11 2.80 6.90
CA SER A 83 31.96 3.65 7.22
C SER A 83 32.31 4.69 8.26
N ASN A 84 32.15 5.97 7.89
CA ASN A 84 32.42 7.12 8.75
C ASN A 84 31.22 7.51 9.64
N SER A 85 30.06 6.92 9.40
CA SER A 85 28.86 7.04 10.21
C SER A 85 28.21 5.66 10.39
N ALA A 86 27.27 5.53 11.31
CA ALA A 86 26.51 4.30 11.49
C ALA A 86 25.79 3.91 10.19
N ASN A 87 25.93 2.64 9.78
CA ASN A 87 25.38 2.15 8.51
C ASN A 87 25.17 0.62 8.53
N ASP A 88 24.27 0.14 7.68
CA ASP A 88 24.19 -1.26 7.24
C ASP A 88 24.81 -1.35 5.83
N ALA A 89 26.08 -1.79 5.79
CA ALA A 89 26.89 -1.82 4.56
C ALA A 89 27.47 -3.23 4.33
N ARG A 90 27.09 -3.86 3.21
CA ARG A 90 27.32 -5.27 2.95
C ARG A 90 27.73 -5.58 1.52
N ILE A 91 28.51 -6.65 1.36
CA ILE A 91 28.64 -7.37 0.09
C ILE A 91 27.77 -8.64 0.16
N TYR A 92 27.18 -9.03 -0.98
CA TYR A 92 26.38 -10.26 -1.05
C TYR A 92 26.46 -10.94 -2.41
N GLN A 93 26.22 -12.26 -2.39
CA GLN A 93 26.21 -13.08 -3.60
C GLN A 93 25.07 -14.09 -3.53
N LYS A 94 24.30 -14.23 -4.63
CA LYS A 94 23.22 -15.22 -4.76
C LYS A 94 23.79 -16.59 -5.08
N LEU A 95 23.45 -17.57 -4.26
CA LEU A 95 23.95 -18.95 -4.33
C LEU A 95 22.79 -19.93 -4.41
N ALA A 96 22.98 -21.03 -5.11
CA ALA A 96 22.06 -22.17 -5.06
C ALA A 96 22.33 -23.03 -3.81
N VAL A 97 21.29 -23.31 -3.06
CA VAL A 97 21.39 -24.11 -1.82
C VAL A 97 20.38 -25.27 -1.82
N LYS A 98 20.62 -26.27 -1.01
CA LYS A 98 19.66 -27.37 -0.79
C LYS A 98 18.71 -27.02 0.33
N LYS A 99 17.44 -27.41 0.14
CA LYS A 99 16.38 -27.25 1.15
C LYS A 99 16.73 -27.98 2.45
N ASN A 100 16.26 -27.45 3.59
CA ASN A 100 16.49 -28.04 4.93
C ASN A 100 17.94 -28.47 5.18
N SER A 101 18.91 -27.67 4.78
CA SER A 101 20.33 -28.04 4.83
C SER A 101 21.11 -27.04 5.65
N THR A 102 22.10 -27.53 6.38
CA THR A 102 23.01 -26.67 7.14
C THR A 102 24.29 -26.44 6.33
N TYR A 103 24.72 -25.18 6.33
CA TYR A 103 25.94 -24.74 5.66
C TYR A 103 26.87 -24.12 6.69
N LYS A 104 28.14 -24.36 6.52
CA LYS A 104 29.22 -23.69 7.22
C LYS A 104 29.78 -22.61 6.29
N VAL A 105 29.85 -21.39 6.77
CA VAL A 105 30.45 -20.24 6.07
C VAL A 105 31.69 -19.84 6.84
N THR A 106 32.79 -19.61 6.18
CA THR A 106 34.03 -19.06 6.76
C THR A 106 34.47 -17.85 5.97
N ALA A 107 35.08 -16.88 6.65
CA ALA A 107 35.71 -15.71 6.06
C ALA A 107 36.93 -15.29 6.89
N MET A 108 37.96 -14.79 6.26
CA MET A 108 39.02 -14.06 6.95
C MET A 108 38.59 -12.61 7.12
N VAL A 109 38.69 -12.08 8.35
CA VAL A 109 38.21 -10.74 8.70
C VAL A 109 39.26 -10.00 9.51
N LYS A 110 39.50 -8.72 9.17
CA LYS A 110 40.38 -7.82 9.93
C LYS A 110 39.59 -6.52 10.19
N ILE A 111 39.62 -6.04 11.42
CA ILE A 111 38.92 -4.80 11.83
C ILE A 111 39.99 -3.81 12.28
N GLU A 112 39.94 -2.59 11.72
CA GLU A 112 40.82 -1.48 12.18
C GLU A 112 40.20 -0.84 13.43
N GLY A 113 40.88 -0.97 14.55
CA GLY A 113 40.38 -0.46 15.84
C GLY A 113 39.23 -1.26 16.38
N THR A 114 38.17 -0.56 16.78
CA THR A 114 36.92 -1.17 17.31
C THR A 114 35.73 -0.60 16.57
N LEU A 115 34.84 -1.48 16.09
CA LEU A 115 33.55 -1.06 15.51
C LEU A 115 32.61 -0.54 16.61
N THR A 116 31.85 0.47 16.31
CA THR A 116 30.87 1.07 17.24
C THR A 116 29.46 0.91 16.72
N GLY A 117 28.49 0.78 17.63
CA GLY A 117 27.07 0.65 17.35
C GLY A 117 26.63 -0.71 16.79
N GLY A 118 25.38 -0.96 16.75
CA GLY A 118 24.70 -2.07 16.09
C GLY A 118 25.24 -3.47 16.39
N THR A 119 25.26 -4.31 15.34
CA THR A 119 25.67 -5.73 15.40
C THR A 119 27.14 -5.94 15.03
N GLY A 120 27.92 -4.89 14.78
CA GLY A 120 29.32 -5.04 14.33
C GLY A 120 29.43 -5.71 12.96
N PHE A 121 30.56 -6.40 12.71
CA PHE A 121 30.67 -7.26 11.52
C PHE A 121 29.92 -8.57 11.76
N ASN A 122 29.15 -9.03 10.78
CA ASN A 122 28.44 -10.30 10.84
C ASN A 122 28.30 -10.97 9.47
N ILE A 123 28.08 -12.29 9.53
CA ILE A 123 27.72 -13.14 8.38
C ILE A 123 26.23 -13.42 8.50
N SER A 124 25.48 -13.16 7.43
CA SER A 124 24.02 -13.32 7.39
C SER A 124 23.54 -13.67 5.97
N ALA A 125 22.27 -13.52 5.72
CA ALA A 125 21.73 -13.49 4.36
C ALA A 125 20.85 -12.26 4.19
N ILE A 126 20.77 -11.74 2.97
CA ILE A 126 19.87 -10.64 2.64
C ILE A 126 18.42 -11.06 2.92
N ASP A 127 17.64 -10.15 3.46
CA ASP A 127 16.22 -10.31 3.81
C ASP A 127 15.93 -11.43 4.83
N THR A 128 16.84 -11.67 5.75
CA THR A 128 16.67 -12.58 6.89
C THR A 128 17.02 -11.87 8.19
N PHE A 129 16.42 -12.29 9.31
CA PHE A 129 16.79 -11.77 10.63
C PHE A 129 17.95 -12.57 11.28
N GLY A 130 18.28 -13.74 10.74
CA GLY A 130 19.36 -14.58 11.25
C GLY A 130 20.72 -14.05 10.83
N HIS A 131 21.61 -13.90 11.81
CA HIS A 131 23.00 -13.49 11.58
C HIS A 131 23.93 -14.21 12.57
N SER A 132 25.24 -14.27 12.25
CA SER A 132 26.25 -14.74 13.19
C SER A 132 26.36 -13.77 14.36
N GLU A 133 26.98 -14.22 15.45
CA GLU A 133 27.44 -13.33 16.49
C GLU A 133 28.29 -12.19 15.89
N GLY A 134 28.07 -10.97 16.40
CA GLY A 134 28.75 -9.77 15.93
C GLY A 134 30.19 -9.68 16.39
N LEU A 135 31.08 -9.37 15.45
CA LEU A 135 32.50 -9.13 15.74
C LEU A 135 32.77 -7.62 15.75
N PHE A 136 33.37 -7.12 16.85
CA PHE A 136 33.60 -5.69 17.03
C PHE A 136 35.07 -5.29 16.92
N THR A 137 36.01 -6.21 17.19
CA THR A 137 37.46 -5.98 17.06
C THR A 137 38.19 -7.27 16.68
N THR A 138 39.31 -7.14 16.01
CA THR A 138 40.23 -8.23 15.75
C THR A 138 41.67 -7.82 16.17
N ASP A 139 41.81 -6.72 16.94
CA ASP A 139 43.08 -6.12 17.33
C ASP A 139 44.00 -5.83 16.12
N GLY A 140 43.38 -5.49 14.99
CA GLY A 140 44.09 -5.23 13.72
C GLY A 140 44.68 -6.46 13.04
N GLN A 141 44.38 -7.67 13.51
CA GLN A 141 44.89 -8.93 12.94
C GLN A 141 43.81 -9.64 12.14
N TRP A 142 44.26 -10.42 11.12
CA TRP A 142 43.35 -11.29 10.40
C TRP A 142 42.92 -12.47 11.26
N GLN A 143 41.60 -12.64 11.42
CA GLN A 143 40.95 -13.72 12.17
C GLN A 143 39.97 -14.47 11.29
N LYS A 144 39.94 -15.81 11.43
CA LYS A 144 38.98 -16.65 10.73
C LYS A 144 37.62 -16.62 11.47
N GLN A 145 36.61 -16.08 10.81
CA GLN A 145 35.25 -16.16 11.30
C GLN A 145 34.53 -17.39 10.73
N THR A 146 33.72 -18.03 11.54
CA THR A 146 32.96 -19.23 11.14
C THR A 146 31.52 -19.08 11.62
N ALA A 147 30.57 -19.27 10.71
CA ALA A 147 29.15 -19.24 11.00
C ALA A 147 28.43 -20.49 10.44
N TYR A 148 27.38 -20.93 11.13
CA TYR A 148 26.54 -22.04 10.67
C TYR A 148 25.12 -21.53 10.42
N LEU A 149 24.66 -21.72 9.20
CA LEU A 149 23.35 -21.26 8.77
C LEU A 149 22.49 -22.42 8.28
N LYS A 150 21.18 -22.35 8.52
CA LYS A 150 20.23 -23.38 8.11
C LYS A 150 19.20 -22.80 7.13
N THR A 151 19.08 -23.47 5.99
CA THR A 151 18.08 -23.11 4.96
C THR A 151 16.70 -23.67 5.28
N GLY A 152 15.67 -22.96 4.88
CA GLY A 152 14.28 -23.34 5.07
C GLY A 152 13.83 -24.54 4.24
N ALA A 153 12.61 -25.04 4.55
CA ALA A 153 12.02 -26.24 3.93
C ALA A 153 11.79 -26.11 2.42
N LYS A 154 11.63 -24.90 1.92
CA LYS A 154 11.38 -24.63 0.49
C LYS A 154 12.50 -23.85 -0.19
N GLN A 155 13.52 -23.42 0.56
CA GLN A 155 14.58 -22.55 0.08
C GLN A 155 15.55 -23.27 -0.85
N SER A 156 15.66 -22.81 -2.08
CA SER A 156 16.59 -23.32 -3.11
C SER A 156 17.71 -22.35 -3.47
N SER A 157 17.60 -21.10 -3.04
CA SER A 157 18.64 -20.06 -3.19
C SER A 157 18.89 -19.30 -1.88
N LEU A 158 20.04 -18.66 -1.79
CA LEU A 158 20.48 -17.87 -0.65
C LEU A 158 21.28 -16.67 -1.16
N GLU A 159 20.99 -15.48 -0.72
CA GLU A 159 21.85 -14.31 -0.90
C GLU A 159 22.75 -14.17 0.32
N LEU A 160 23.87 -14.91 0.30
CA LEU A 160 24.87 -14.85 1.37
C LEU A 160 25.45 -13.44 1.48
N SER A 161 25.43 -12.86 2.67
CA SER A 161 25.92 -11.51 2.91
C SER A 161 26.93 -11.41 4.06
N LEU A 162 27.93 -10.53 3.88
CA LEU A 162 28.94 -10.21 4.88
C LEU A 162 29.09 -8.69 4.97
N GLY A 163 29.16 -8.13 6.16
CA GLY A 163 29.33 -6.67 6.30
C GLY A 163 29.12 -6.11 7.68
N LEU A 164 28.97 -4.79 7.73
CA LEU A 164 28.77 -3.98 8.94
C LEU A 164 27.28 -3.78 9.19
N GLY A 165 26.87 -3.84 10.45
CA GLY A 165 25.51 -3.57 10.84
C GLY A 165 24.55 -4.72 10.50
N GLY A 166 23.29 -4.44 10.43
CA GLY A 166 22.20 -5.37 10.11
C GLY A 166 20.86 -4.69 10.35
N TYR A 167 19.80 -5.39 10.10
CA TYR A 167 18.43 -4.90 10.13
C TYR A 167 18.15 -4.04 11.39
N SER A 168 17.97 -2.73 11.19
CA SER A 168 17.77 -1.71 12.25
C SER A 168 18.90 -1.58 13.29
N ASN A 169 20.08 -2.11 13.00
CA ASN A 169 21.24 -2.07 13.88
C ASN A 169 22.49 -1.68 13.09
N GLU A 170 22.66 -0.38 12.88
CA GLU A 170 23.76 0.20 12.10
C GLU A 170 25.06 0.22 12.89
N SER A 171 26.18 -0.05 12.22
CA SER A 171 27.53 -0.05 12.79
C SER A 171 28.46 0.87 12.03
N GLN A 172 29.48 1.42 12.73
CA GLN A 172 30.47 2.34 12.19
C GLN A 172 31.88 1.77 12.38
N GLY A 173 32.75 2.01 11.40
CA GLY A 173 34.16 1.65 11.44
C GLY A 173 34.67 1.03 10.17
N VAL A 174 35.82 0.31 10.24
CA VAL A 174 36.50 -0.24 9.07
C VAL A 174 36.72 -1.73 9.22
N VAL A 175 36.24 -2.51 8.24
CA VAL A 175 36.44 -3.96 8.17
C VAL A 175 37.03 -4.38 6.82
N TYR A 176 37.92 -5.35 6.85
CA TYR A 176 38.46 -6.05 5.68
C TYR A 176 37.94 -7.49 5.68
N ILE A 177 37.56 -8.00 4.50
CA ILE A 177 36.98 -9.34 4.30
C ILE A 177 37.76 -10.03 3.18
N ASP A 178 38.12 -11.30 3.39
CA ASP A 178 38.79 -12.12 2.39
C ASP A 178 38.48 -13.61 2.61
N ASP A 179 38.89 -14.46 1.68
CA ASP A 179 38.81 -15.94 1.70
C ASP A 179 37.42 -16.43 2.21
N VAL A 180 36.35 -15.96 1.55
CA VAL A 180 35.00 -16.41 1.85
C VAL A 180 34.75 -17.79 1.26
N GLN A 181 34.31 -18.71 2.08
CA GLN A 181 34.00 -20.09 1.67
C GLN A 181 32.66 -20.53 2.24
N ILE A 182 31.92 -21.37 1.51
CA ILE A 182 30.68 -21.99 1.96
C ILE A 182 30.69 -23.47 1.63
N GLU A 183 30.35 -24.30 2.61
CA GLU A 183 30.25 -25.75 2.43
C GLU A 183 29.00 -26.32 3.13
N LYS A 184 28.34 -27.26 2.49
CA LYS A 184 27.24 -27.98 3.12
C LYS A 184 27.78 -28.97 4.14
N VAL A 185 27.27 -28.95 5.38
CA VAL A 185 27.71 -29.83 6.46
C VAL A 185 26.56 -30.71 6.95
N SER A 186 26.90 -31.94 7.36
CA SER A 186 25.95 -32.88 7.94
C SER A 186 25.93 -32.87 9.48
N LYS A 187 26.96 -32.30 10.10
CA LYS A 187 27.09 -32.18 11.57
C LYS A 187 27.67 -30.81 11.92
N VAL A 188 27.12 -30.25 12.98
CA VAL A 188 27.61 -28.98 13.59
C VAL A 188 28.31 -29.35 14.90
N PRO A 189 29.42 -28.71 15.26
CA PRO A 189 30.06 -28.94 16.55
C PRO A 189 29.10 -28.65 17.73
N ALA A 190 29.21 -29.39 18.80
CA ALA A 190 28.37 -29.18 19.97
C ALA A 190 28.62 -27.79 20.59
N GLY A 191 27.54 -27.09 20.95
CA GLY A 191 27.61 -25.74 21.53
C GLY A 191 27.74 -24.59 20.55
N VAL A 192 27.73 -24.85 19.22
CA VAL A 192 27.77 -23.81 18.21
C VAL A 192 26.34 -23.46 17.76
N GLU A 193 26.04 -22.16 17.74
CA GLU A 193 24.75 -21.65 17.30
C GLU A 193 24.57 -21.82 15.78
N VAL A 194 23.36 -22.23 15.39
CA VAL A 194 22.96 -22.35 13.98
C VAL A 194 21.76 -21.42 13.77
N PHE A 195 21.95 -20.33 13.04
CA PHE A 195 20.87 -19.39 12.77
C PHE A 195 20.12 -19.75 11.47
N SER A 196 18.84 -19.44 11.45
CA SER A 196 18.01 -19.64 10.28
C SER A 196 18.19 -18.51 9.25
N VAL A 197 18.37 -18.89 8.00
CA VAL A 197 18.40 -17.95 6.86
C VAL A 197 17.19 -18.16 5.94
N GLU A 198 16.08 -18.61 6.51
CA GLU A 198 14.83 -18.69 5.78
C GLU A 198 14.35 -17.27 5.48
N SER A 199 14.52 -16.86 4.23
CA SER A 199 14.08 -15.56 3.75
C SER A 199 12.57 -15.51 3.67
N TYR A 200 11.97 -14.42 4.11
CA TYR A 200 10.56 -14.13 3.87
C TYR A 200 10.22 -14.08 2.37
N GLN A 201 11.22 -13.87 1.51
CA GLN A 201 11.07 -13.80 0.06
C GLN A 201 11.16 -15.14 -0.66
N THR A 202 11.73 -16.18 -0.06
CA THR A 202 11.96 -17.48 -0.72
C THR A 202 10.67 -18.16 -1.17
N GLN A 203 9.52 -17.75 -0.64
CA GLN A 203 8.21 -18.21 -1.12
C GLN A 203 7.75 -17.49 -2.41
N GLN A 204 8.36 -16.35 -2.77
CA GLN A 204 7.98 -15.55 -3.95
C GLN A 204 8.94 -15.69 -5.13
N GLU A 205 10.22 -15.98 -4.91
CA GLU A 205 11.20 -16.11 -5.99
C GLU A 205 10.96 -17.35 -6.88
N GLU A 206 10.31 -18.40 -6.38
CA GLU A 206 9.85 -19.51 -7.23
C GLU A 206 8.71 -19.11 -8.19
N ALA A 207 8.08 -17.95 -7.97
CA ALA A 207 7.02 -17.41 -8.81
C ALA A 207 7.48 -16.22 -9.68
N GLY A 208 8.59 -15.60 -9.33
CA GLY A 208 9.26 -14.59 -10.16
C GLY A 208 10.06 -15.27 -11.26
N SER A 209 9.40 -15.81 -12.28
CA SER A 209 10.12 -16.18 -13.50
C SER A 209 10.69 -14.90 -14.09
N ASP A 210 11.99 -14.88 -14.40
CA ASP A 210 12.60 -13.97 -15.38
C ASP A 210 11.99 -14.21 -16.76
N THR A 211 10.64 -14.14 -16.84
CA THR A 211 9.94 -14.20 -18.12
C THR A 211 10.28 -12.91 -18.85
N PRO A 212 11.03 -13.00 -19.95
CA PRO A 212 11.39 -11.81 -20.71
C PRO A 212 10.12 -11.00 -21.00
N TRP A 213 10.19 -9.68 -20.89
CA TRP A 213 9.07 -8.76 -21.03
C TRP A 213 8.21 -9.03 -22.27
N TYR A 214 8.80 -9.57 -23.36
CA TYR A 214 8.09 -9.90 -24.59
C TYR A 214 7.12 -11.11 -24.42
N PHE A 215 7.39 -12.06 -23.52
CA PHE A 215 6.41 -13.11 -23.18
C PHE A 215 5.24 -12.53 -22.39
N GLN A 216 5.49 -11.61 -21.46
CA GLN A 216 4.43 -10.92 -20.74
C GLN A 216 3.59 -10.07 -21.70
N ALA A 217 4.25 -9.36 -22.63
CA ALA A 217 3.59 -8.60 -23.70
C ALA A 217 2.79 -9.51 -24.64
N LEU A 218 3.33 -10.68 -25.03
CA LEU A 218 2.62 -11.65 -25.86
C LEU A 218 1.41 -12.24 -25.13
N PHE A 219 1.56 -12.59 -23.86
CA PHE A 219 0.47 -13.07 -23.02
C PHE A 219 -0.63 -12.01 -22.90
N LEU A 220 -0.26 -10.78 -22.63
CA LEU A 220 -1.19 -9.66 -22.57
C LEU A 220 -1.90 -9.46 -23.92
N ALA A 221 -1.17 -9.52 -25.04
CA ALA A 221 -1.74 -9.39 -26.39
C ALA A 221 -2.73 -10.52 -26.70
N LEU A 222 -2.43 -11.77 -26.29
CA LEU A 222 -3.34 -12.91 -26.44
C LEU A 222 -4.60 -12.76 -25.58
N VAL A 223 -4.46 -12.31 -24.32
CA VAL A 223 -5.60 -12.04 -23.43
C VAL A 223 -6.46 -10.93 -23.99
N VAL A 224 -5.85 -9.81 -24.41
CA VAL A 224 -6.55 -8.69 -25.03
C VAL A 224 -7.23 -9.15 -26.33
N GLY A 225 -6.55 -9.93 -27.18
CA GLY A 225 -7.10 -10.49 -28.41
C GLY A 225 -8.30 -11.41 -28.14
N LEU A 226 -8.24 -12.26 -27.14
CA LEU A 226 -9.35 -13.12 -26.72
C LEU A 226 -10.54 -12.30 -26.21
N VAL A 227 -10.28 -11.32 -25.35
CA VAL A 227 -11.30 -10.39 -24.83
C VAL A 227 -11.95 -9.64 -25.98
N MET A 228 -11.15 -9.08 -26.92
CA MET A 228 -11.64 -8.40 -28.12
C MET A 228 -12.48 -9.31 -29.01
N TYR A 229 -12.06 -10.56 -29.20
CA TYR A 229 -12.82 -11.55 -29.95
C TYR A 229 -14.17 -11.86 -29.31
N VAL A 230 -14.21 -12.08 -27.99
CA VAL A 230 -15.45 -12.33 -27.24
C VAL A 230 -16.36 -11.10 -27.33
N MET A 231 -15.80 -9.91 -27.15
CA MET A 231 -16.51 -8.63 -27.26
C MET A 231 -17.11 -8.45 -28.67
N ALA A 232 -16.31 -8.67 -29.72
CA ALA A 232 -16.77 -8.57 -31.10
C ALA A 232 -17.87 -9.59 -31.41
N THR A 233 -17.80 -10.79 -30.85
CA THR A 233 -18.82 -11.85 -31.02
C THR A 233 -20.12 -11.47 -30.31
N ILE A 234 -20.05 -10.90 -29.11
CA ILE A 234 -21.22 -10.39 -28.37
C ILE A 234 -21.88 -9.26 -29.16
N MET A 235 -21.08 -8.36 -29.74
CA MET A 235 -21.57 -7.22 -30.52
C MET A 235 -22.23 -7.60 -31.84
N ARG A 236 -21.66 -8.57 -32.59
CA ARG A 236 -22.17 -8.99 -33.92
C ARG A 236 -23.54 -9.64 -33.90
N HIS A 237 -23.94 -10.23 -32.79
CA HIS A 237 -25.17 -11.06 -32.78
C HIS A 237 -26.48 -10.28 -32.67
N ASP A 238 -26.41 -9.01 -32.29
CA ASP A 238 -27.61 -8.14 -32.19
C ASP A 238 -28.22 -7.73 -33.55
N ASP A 239 -27.48 -7.98 -34.62
CA ASP A 239 -27.77 -7.39 -35.93
C ASP A 239 -29.01 -7.96 -36.65
N HIS A 240 -29.58 -9.07 -36.16
CA HIS A 240 -30.61 -9.78 -36.91
C HIS A 240 -32.03 -9.81 -36.27
N LYS A 241 -32.23 -9.22 -35.09
CA LYS A 241 -33.47 -9.41 -34.33
C LYS A 241 -34.31 -8.16 -34.04
N VAL A 242 -33.80 -6.97 -34.35
CA VAL A 242 -34.54 -5.72 -34.08
C VAL A 242 -35.24 -5.24 -35.30
N ALA A 243 -36.55 -5.03 -35.19
CA ALA A 243 -37.35 -4.49 -36.30
C ALA A 243 -36.97 -3.05 -36.62
N LEU A 244 -37.04 -2.68 -37.91
CA LEU A 244 -36.81 -1.30 -38.36
C LEU A 244 -37.68 -0.31 -37.57
N GLY A 245 -37.05 0.73 -37.01
CA GLY A 245 -37.76 1.78 -36.27
C GLY A 245 -37.95 1.56 -34.77
N GLN A 246 -37.45 0.42 -34.22
CA GLN A 246 -37.41 0.24 -32.75
C GLN A 246 -36.15 0.88 -32.12
N SER A 247 -36.33 1.47 -30.94
CA SER A 247 -35.19 1.97 -30.19
C SER A 247 -34.23 0.85 -29.81
N LEU A 248 -32.92 1.06 -30.07
CA LEU A 248 -31.84 0.14 -29.73
C LEU A 248 -31.18 0.49 -28.36
N SER A 249 -31.68 1.54 -27.72
CA SER A 249 -31.28 1.94 -26.37
C SER A 249 -31.83 0.95 -25.35
N GLU A 250 -31.04 0.67 -24.31
CA GLU A 250 -31.45 -0.16 -23.18
C GLU A 250 -32.61 0.53 -22.41
N PRO A 251 -33.69 -0.20 -22.09
CA PRO A 251 -34.77 0.35 -21.29
C PRO A 251 -34.29 0.72 -19.90
N ARG A 252 -34.67 1.91 -19.41
CA ARG A 252 -34.30 2.40 -18.07
C ARG A 252 -35.33 1.90 -17.05
N ALA A 253 -34.84 1.24 -15.99
CA ALA A 253 -35.64 0.94 -14.82
C ALA A 253 -35.75 2.19 -13.93
N ARG A 254 -36.88 2.35 -13.24
CA ARG A 254 -37.08 3.39 -12.23
C ARG A 254 -37.06 2.77 -10.83
N MET A 255 -36.35 3.41 -9.94
CA MET A 255 -36.34 3.04 -8.53
C MET A 255 -37.68 3.38 -7.88
N GLY A 256 -38.16 2.46 -7.07
CA GLY A 256 -39.36 2.68 -6.25
C GLY A 256 -38.98 2.99 -4.78
N LYS A 257 -40.00 3.32 -3.96
CA LYS A 257 -39.82 3.65 -2.54
C LYS A 257 -38.95 2.61 -1.77
N GLN A 258 -39.17 1.32 -2.04
CA GLN A 258 -38.41 0.24 -1.36
C GLN A 258 -36.94 0.19 -1.77
N ASP A 259 -36.56 0.66 -2.97
CA ASP A 259 -35.16 0.75 -3.38
C ASP A 259 -34.44 1.82 -2.57
N TYR A 260 -35.06 2.98 -2.35
CA TYR A 260 -34.49 4.04 -1.51
C TYR A 260 -34.37 3.61 -0.04
N ILE A 261 -35.33 2.85 0.48
CA ILE A 261 -35.27 2.32 1.86
C ILE A 261 -34.09 1.34 1.99
N LEU A 262 -33.94 0.38 1.06
CA LEU A 262 -32.84 -0.59 1.10
C LEU A 262 -31.49 0.09 0.96
N LEU A 263 -31.38 1.04 0.05
CA LEU A 263 -30.19 1.83 -0.15
C LEU A 263 -29.80 2.59 1.12
N ALA A 264 -30.78 3.27 1.76
CA ALA A 264 -30.56 3.99 3.00
C ALA A 264 -30.13 3.04 4.15
N VAL A 265 -30.82 1.91 4.33
CA VAL A 265 -30.47 0.93 5.37
C VAL A 265 -29.06 0.39 5.17
N LEU A 266 -28.68 -0.05 3.97
CA LEU A 266 -27.33 -0.54 3.68
C LEU A 266 -26.28 0.54 3.94
N THR A 267 -26.55 1.77 3.53
CA THR A 267 -25.62 2.90 3.72
C THR A 267 -25.44 3.22 5.20
N VAL A 268 -26.52 3.25 5.99
CA VAL A 268 -26.47 3.52 7.45
C VAL A 268 -25.72 2.40 8.18
N VAL A 269 -26.01 1.13 7.88
CA VAL A 269 -25.30 -0.01 8.49
C VAL A 269 -23.82 0.04 8.12
N CYS A 270 -23.51 0.33 6.86
CA CYS A 270 -22.12 0.49 6.40
C CYS A 270 -21.41 1.66 7.11
N ALA A 271 -22.10 2.80 7.27
CA ALA A 271 -21.54 3.95 7.99
C ALA A 271 -21.25 3.58 9.45
N PHE A 272 -22.21 2.99 10.14
CA PHE A 272 -22.01 2.57 11.52
C PHE A 272 -20.80 1.65 11.69
N THR A 273 -20.70 0.59 10.88
CA THR A 273 -19.59 -0.36 10.97
C THR A 273 -18.24 0.25 10.51
N SER A 274 -18.26 1.24 9.62
CA SER A 274 -17.02 1.87 9.12
C SER A 274 -16.50 2.97 10.05
N PHE A 275 -17.37 3.72 10.72
CA PHE A 275 -16.97 4.79 11.66
C PHE A 275 -16.79 4.30 13.11
N TYR A 276 -17.24 3.10 13.44
CA TYR A 276 -17.06 2.54 14.78
C TYR A 276 -15.57 2.38 15.11
N LYS A 277 -15.09 3.01 16.20
CA LYS A 277 -13.70 3.01 16.61
C LYS A 277 -12.74 3.39 15.46
N LEU A 278 -13.05 4.47 14.76
CA LEU A 278 -12.24 4.91 13.63
C LEU A 278 -10.89 5.50 14.08
N GLY A 279 -10.87 6.13 15.24
CA GLY A 279 -9.71 6.80 15.83
C GLY A 279 -10.15 7.81 16.86
N ASP A 280 -9.22 8.27 17.69
CA ASP A 280 -9.45 9.34 18.65
C ASP A 280 -9.84 10.64 17.92
N ALA A 281 -10.91 11.28 18.41
CA ALA A 281 -11.41 12.53 17.86
C ALA A 281 -10.80 13.77 18.56
N GLU A 282 -10.11 13.56 19.67
CA GLU A 282 -9.35 14.56 20.39
C GLU A 282 -7.86 14.32 20.13
N GLY A 283 -7.10 15.38 19.96
CA GLY A 283 -5.66 15.34 19.72
C GLY A 283 -5.03 16.65 20.13
N VAL A 284 -3.73 16.59 20.44
CA VAL A 284 -2.94 17.76 20.80
C VAL A 284 -2.98 18.81 19.69
N SER A 285 -3.21 20.04 20.07
CA SER A 285 -3.45 21.16 19.14
C SER A 285 -2.37 22.24 19.22
N SER A 286 -1.70 22.36 20.34
CA SER A 286 -0.59 23.27 20.56
C SER A 286 0.77 22.58 20.38
N HIS A 287 1.84 23.35 20.23
CA HIS A 287 3.19 22.81 20.15
C HIS A 287 4.25 23.82 20.51
N TRP A 288 5.35 23.36 21.06
CA TRP A 288 6.59 24.10 21.16
C TRP A 288 7.36 24.02 19.84
N LYS A 289 7.76 25.18 19.29
CA LYS A 289 8.60 25.26 18.10
C LYS A 289 9.84 26.10 18.40
N PRO A 290 10.97 25.47 18.75
CA PRO A 290 12.18 26.19 19.13
C PRO A 290 12.70 27.11 18.02
N ALA A 291 13.12 28.33 18.39
CA ALA A 291 13.75 29.28 17.50
C ALA A 291 15.25 28.99 17.34
N ALA A 292 15.92 28.47 18.38
CA ALA A 292 17.35 28.14 18.36
C ALA A 292 17.67 26.84 19.16
N SER A 293 18.85 26.30 18.88
CA SER A 293 19.47 25.29 19.73
C SER A 293 19.86 25.89 21.08
N GLY A 294 19.78 25.10 22.14
CA GLY A 294 20.03 25.54 23.53
C GLY A 294 18.78 26.03 24.26
N GLU A 295 17.65 26.28 23.58
CA GLU A 295 16.39 26.52 24.27
C GLU A 295 15.98 25.35 25.12
N TYR A 296 15.29 25.59 26.25
CA TYR A 296 14.85 24.51 27.14
C TYR A 296 13.58 24.90 27.91
N VAL A 297 12.95 23.85 28.43
CA VAL A 297 11.88 23.91 29.43
C VAL A 297 12.21 22.98 30.59
N THR A 298 12.03 23.48 31.83
CA THR A 298 12.20 22.71 33.06
C THR A 298 10.86 22.57 33.74
N VAL A 299 10.47 21.34 34.05
CA VAL A 299 9.27 21.00 34.81
C VAL A 299 9.63 20.44 36.17
N GLU A 300 8.76 20.69 37.15
CA GLU A 300 8.88 20.15 38.50
C GLU A 300 7.70 19.24 38.83
N PHE A 301 7.98 18.10 39.45
CA PHE A 301 7.01 17.17 40.01
C PHE A 301 6.58 17.60 41.41
N PRO A 302 5.36 17.29 41.88
CA PRO A 302 4.89 17.65 43.23
C PRO A 302 5.81 17.12 44.34
N GLU A 303 6.39 15.93 44.10
CA GLU A 303 7.33 15.25 45.01
C GLU A 303 8.43 14.55 44.24
N GLN A 304 9.50 14.15 44.91
CA GLN A 304 10.52 13.32 44.29
C GLN A 304 9.92 12.00 43.82
N THR A 305 9.94 11.75 42.53
CA THR A 305 9.18 10.68 41.88
C THR A 305 10.08 9.85 40.98
N THR A 306 9.89 8.52 41.03
CA THR A 306 10.54 7.61 40.08
C THR A 306 9.73 7.52 38.82
N ILE A 307 10.30 8.00 37.72
CA ILE A 307 9.71 7.96 36.38
C ILE A 307 10.11 6.63 35.70
N SER A 308 9.12 5.94 35.15
CA SER A 308 9.30 4.65 34.46
C SER A 308 9.05 4.74 32.95
N ARG A 309 8.36 5.79 32.49
CA ARG A 309 8.12 6.04 31.09
C ARG A 309 7.98 7.54 30.82
N VAL A 310 8.47 7.99 29.68
CA VAL A 310 8.19 9.29 29.10
C VAL A 310 7.48 9.07 27.77
N THR A 311 6.40 9.81 27.53
CA THR A 311 5.74 9.82 26.23
C THR A 311 5.79 11.21 25.64
N PHE A 312 5.97 11.29 24.32
CA PHE A 312 6.00 12.59 23.62
C PHE A 312 5.38 12.46 22.24
N ASN A 313 4.82 13.57 21.75
CA ASN A 313 4.16 13.66 20.46
C ASN A 313 4.85 14.74 19.61
N PRO A 314 5.61 14.36 18.57
CA PRO A 314 6.32 15.31 17.71
C PRO A 314 5.43 15.90 16.63
N ASN A 315 5.71 17.16 16.30
CA ASN A 315 5.14 17.87 15.16
C ASN A 315 6.01 17.68 13.90
N VAL A 316 5.60 18.28 12.78
CA VAL A 316 6.36 18.24 11.52
C VAL A 316 7.71 18.94 11.67
N PRO A 317 8.82 18.33 11.24
CA PRO A 317 10.12 18.97 11.21
C PRO A 317 10.21 19.99 10.07
N ASN A 318 10.99 21.05 10.32
CA ASN A 318 11.28 22.05 9.30
C ASN A 318 12.75 22.05 8.82
N THR A 319 13.58 21.11 9.34
CA THR A 319 14.98 20.93 8.94
C THR A 319 15.29 19.44 8.76
N SER A 320 16.46 19.14 8.17
CA SER A 320 16.94 17.76 8.02
C SER A 320 17.44 17.13 9.31
N ASN A 321 17.90 17.94 10.28
CA ASN A 321 18.43 17.48 11.55
C ASN A 321 17.67 18.18 12.68
N ALA A 322 17.25 17.43 13.67
CA ALA A 322 16.65 17.99 14.89
C ALA A 322 16.85 16.99 16.03
N ALA A 323 17.27 17.45 17.19
CA ALA A 323 17.53 16.57 18.31
C ALA A 323 17.17 17.24 19.63
N TYR A 324 16.76 16.43 20.60
CA TYR A 324 16.42 16.82 21.96
C TYR A 324 17.08 15.91 22.98
N THR A 325 17.49 16.49 24.09
CA THR A 325 17.92 15.76 25.29
C THR A 325 16.95 16.01 26.45
N VAL A 326 16.49 14.93 27.06
CA VAL A 326 15.73 14.94 28.31
C VAL A 326 16.70 14.61 29.44
N SER A 327 16.83 15.52 30.43
CA SER A 327 17.72 15.42 31.57
C SER A 327 16.95 15.59 32.86
N TYR A 328 17.40 14.95 33.94
CA TYR A 328 16.82 15.05 35.28
C TYR A 328 17.82 15.60 36.27
N GLU A 329 17.37 16.36 37.28
CA GLU A 329 18.19 16.91 38.37
C GLU A 329 18.52 15.79 39.38
N ASN A 330 19.82 15.55 39.57
CA ASN A 330 20.30 14.58 40.57
C ASN A 330 20.29 15.19 41.99
N ALA A 331 20.66 14.40 43.01
CA ALA A 331 20.73 14.84 44.42
C ALA A 331 21.78 15.95 44.69
N ALA A 332 22.76 16.16 43.77
CA ALA A 332 23.73 17.25 43.84
C ALA A 332 23.24 18.54 43.14
N GLY A 333 22.05 18.54 42.55
CA GLY A 333 21.51 19.68 41.81
C GLY A 333 22.05 19.78 40.38
N GLU A 334 22.69 18.72 39.83
CA GLU A 334 23.23 18.66 38.46
C GLU A 334 22.26 17.95 37.53
N TYR A 335 22.16 18.39 36.29
CA TYR A 335 21.35 17.74 35.28
C TYR A 335 22.09 16.54 34.65
N GLN A 336 21.53 15.35 34.79
CA GLN A 336 22.00 14.13 34.16
C GLN A 336 21.06 13.71 33.01
N LYS A 337 21.62 13.27 31.91
CA LYS A 337 20.88 12.80 30.72
C LYS A 337 20.07 11.55 31.08
N ALA A 338 18.78 11.59 30.84
CA ALA A 338 17.91 10.41 30.88
C ALA A 338 17.89 9.70 29.53
N PHE A 339 17.65 10.43 28.43
CA PHE A 339 17.69 9.95 27.05
C PHE A 339 17.75 11.13 26.08
N SER A 340 18.01 10.84 24.81
CA SER A 340 17.85 11.79 23.71
C SER A 340 17.11 11.12 22.56
N PHE A 341 16.54 11.89 21.70
CA PHE A 341 15.93 11.45 20.45
C PHE A 341 16.19 12.48 19.37
N ASP A 342 16.25 12.01 18.15
CA ASP A 342 16.40 12.85 16.98
C ASP A 342 15.26 12.62 15.98
N ARG A 343 15.24 13.41 14.91
CA ARG A 343 14.21 13.37 13.90
C ARG A 343 14.06 12.01 13.20
N ASP A 344 15.15 11.30 12.98
CA ASP A 344 15.16 10.12 12.12
C ASP A 344 14.55 8.91 12.82
N ASP A 345 14.51 8.95 14.15
CA ASP A 345 13.98 7.89 15.00
C ASP A 345 12.45 7.98 15.25
N ILE A 346 11.77 9.01 14.74
CA ILE A 346 10.39 9.30 15.15
C ILE A 346 9.42 9.49 13.98
N ALA A 347 8.20 8.98 14.13
CA ALA A 347 7.05 9.32 13.30
C ALA A 347 6.33 10.54 13.89
N PHE A 348 5.72 11.38 13.03
CA PHE A 348 5.10 12.64 13.42
C PHE A 348 3.62 12.48 13.70
N PHE A 349 3.09 13.29 14.64
CA PHE A 349 1.71 13.27 15.09
C PHE A 349 1.27 11.94 15.70
N GLU A 350 2.19 11.18 16.30
CA GLU A 350 1.87 10.00 17.09
C GLU A 350 2.64 10.00 18.40
N TRP A 351 2.18 9.20 19.36
CA TRP A 351 2.81 9.09 20.67
C TRP A 351 3.99 8.13 20.63
N HIS A 352 5.19 8.64 20.96
CA HIS A 352 6.39 7.86 21.19
C HIS A 352 6.50 7.47 22.66
N LEU A 353 6.95 6.24 22.90
CA LEU A 353 7.00 5.61 24.21
C LEU A 353 8.46 5.31 24.56
N GLN A 354 9.05 6.12 25.43
CA GLN A 354 10.41 5.91 25.92
C GLN A 354 10.39 5.33 27.34
N ASN A 355 10.76 4.07 27.51
CA ASN A 355 10.94 3.48 28.83
C ASN A 355 12.25 3.99 29.45
N VAL A 356 12.17 4.46 30.68
CA VAL A 356 13.29 5.03 31.44
C VAL A 356 13.22 4.58 32.88
N THR A 357 14.27 4.81 33.66
CA THR A 357 14.24 4.66 35.11
C THR A 357 15.14 5.71 35.75
N PHE A 358 14.56 6.73 36.30
CA PHE A 358 15.25 7.76 37.08
C PHE A 358 14.33 8.32 38.17
N THR A 359 14.94 8.83 39.27
CA THR A 359 14.18 9.45 40.36
C THR A 359 14.62 10.90 40.47
N ALA A 360 13.66 11.81 40.33
CA ALA A 360 13.96 13.26 40.34
C ALA A 360 12.76 14.07 40.83
N LYS A 361 13.01 15.33 41.16
CA LYS A 361 11.98 16.32 41.38
C LYS A 361 11.84 17.27 40.15
N LYS A 362 12.93 17.49 39.41
CA LYS A 362 12.94 18.34 38.21
C LYS A 362 13.48 17.59 37.00
N VAL A 363 12.90 17.90 35.86
CA VAL A 363 13.29 17.41 34.52
C VAL A 363 13.40 18.58 33.58
N ARG A 364 14.43 18.56 32.73
CA ARG A 364 14.67 19.57 31.70
C ARG A 364 14.68 18.91 30.33
N VAL A 365 13.94 19.50 29.40
CA VAL A 365 13.98 19.17 27.96
C VAL A 365 14.75 20.27 27.26
N THR A 366 15.86 19.90 26.65
CA THR A 366 16.77 20.83 25.94
C THR A 366 16.80 20.53 24.46
N VAL A 367 16.80 21.57 23.65
CA VAL A 367 16.97 21.51 22.19
C VAL A 367 18.44 21.43 21.86
N ASP A 368 18.93 20.26 21.44
CA ASP A 368 20.33 20.10 21.00
C ASP A 368 20.52 20.66 19.59
N VAL A 369 19.61 20.28 18.69
CA VAL A 369 19.56 20.77 17.32
C VAL A 369 18.13 21.20 17.01
N ARG A 370 17.94 22.48 16.64
CA ARG A 370 16.61 22.99 16.28
C ARG A 370 16.08 22.36 15.01
N GLY A 371 14.78 22.28 14.84
CA GLY A 371 14.17 21.91 13.56
C GLY A 371 12.95 20.98 13.63
N LEU A 372 12.60 20.54 14.85
CA LEU A 372 11.40 19.77 15.13
C LEU A 372 10.56 20.46 16.19
N GLY A 373 9.26 20.62 15.95
CA GLY A 373 8.30 20.99 16.99
C GLY A 373 7.90 19.77 17.83
N LEU A 374 7.56 20.02 19.09
CA LEU A 374 6.98 19.02 19.98
C LEU A 374 5.59 19.47 20.41
N ASN A 375 4.57 18.63 20.19
CA ASN A 375 3.20 18.96 20.55
C ASN A 375 2.99 18.81 22.05
N GLU A 376 3.35 17.66 22.63
CA GLU A 376 3.11 17.40 24.04
C GLU A 376 4.09 16.34 24.57
N MET A 377 4.39 16.39 25.88
CA MET A 377 5.22 15.40 26.59
C MET A 377 4.64 15.12 27.99
N ALA A 378 4.64 13.83 28.40
CA ALA A 378 4.16 13.41 29.70
C ALA A 378 5.07 12.39 30.38
N PHE A 379 5.03 12.35 31.71
CA PHE A 379 5.82 11.48 32.56
C PHE A 379 4.92 10.50 33.29
N TRP A 380 5.37 9.25 33.39
CA TRP A 380 4.59 8.17 33.96
C TRP A 380 5.38 7.37 35.00
N LYS A 381 4.77 7.15 36.18
CA LYS A 381 5.26 6.18 37.18
C LYS A 381 4.55 4.87 37.02
N LYS A 382 5.27 3.75 37.21
CA LYS A 382 4.71 2.40 37.17
C LYS A 382 4.41 1.92 38.59
N GLY A 383 3.15 1.56 38.84
CA GLY A 383 2.72 0.96 40.10
C GLY A 383 3.23 -0.48 40.30
N ALA A 384 3.11 -1.02 41.50
CA ALA A 384 3.47 -2.39 41.80
C ALA A 384 2.61 -3.43 41.03
N ASP A 385 1.41 -3.06 40.65
CA ASP A 385 0.48 -3.84 39.81
C ASP A 385 0.82 -3.78 38.32
N GLY A 386 1.86 -3.02 37.94
CA GLY A 386 2.27 -2.82 36.54
C GLY A 386 1.52 -1.72 35.81
N THR A 387 0.53 -1.06 36.40
CA THR A 387 -0.19 0.06 35.80
C THR A 387 0.66 1.32 35.80
N TYR A 388 0.43 2.16 34.77
CA TYR A 388 1.08 3.46 34.68
C TYR A 388 0.12 4.56 35.13
N THR A 389 0.63 5.46 35.96
CA THR A 389 -0.08 6.67 36.42
C THR A 389 0.70 7.88 35.94
N GLN A 390 0.01 8.83 35.34
CA GLN A 390 0.61 10.09 34.91
C GLN A 390 1.08 10.89 36.14
N VAL A 391 2.27 11.50 36.03
CA VAL A 391 2.82 12.37 37.04
C VAL A 391 2.56 13.81 36.59
N PRO A 392 1.77 14.60 37.34
CA PRO A 392 1.52 15.98 36.98
C PRO A 392 2.81 16.80 37.03
N VAL A 393 2.91 17.76 36.14
CA VAL A 393 4.08 18.64 36.01
C VAL A 393 3.68 20.11 36.14
N THR A 394 4.61 20.93 36.64
CA THR A 394 4.51 22.39 36.64
C THR A 394 5.74 22.95 35.94
N VAL A 395 5.57 23.79 34.96
CA VAL A 395 6.68 24.50 34.32
C VAL A 395 7.24 25.50 35.31
N VAL A 396 8.55 25.40 35.63
CA VAL A 396 9.21 26.25 36.62
C VAL A 396 10.30 27.12 36.01
N GLU A 397 10.82 26.78 34.85
CA GLU A 397 11.86 27.56 34.18
C GLU A 397 11.79 27.32 32.67
N THR A 398 11.89 28.37 31.90
CA THR A 398 11.99 28.30 30.43
C THR A 398 13.10 29.19 29.92
N HIS A 399 13.69 28.78 28.80
CA HIS A 399 14.62 29.62 28.05
C HIS A 399 14.22 29.59 26.59
N SER A 400 13.79 30.73 26.07
CA SER A 400 13.50 30.94 24.66
C SER A 400 14.37 32.10 24.13
N THR A 401 14.85 31.96 22.93
CA THR A 401 15.66 32.99 22.25
C THR A 401 14.80 33.96 21.45
N ASP A 402 13.51 33.68 21.28
CA ASP A 402 12.55 34.54 20.58
C ASP A 402 11.27 34.67 21.42
N GLU A 403 11.18 35.76 22.15
CA GLU A 403 10.01 36.08 22.99
C GLU A 403 8.73 36.43 22.22
N THR A 404 8.85 36.64 20.90
CA THR A 404 7.70 36.89 20.01
C THR A 404 7.09 35.62 19.42
N ASN A 405 7.75 34.50 19.61
CA ASN A 405 7.31 33.21 19.12
C ASN A 405 6.04 32.75 19.85
N PRO A 406 4.89 32.57 19.16
CA PRO A 406 3.66 32.10 19.82
C PRO A 406 3.72 30.62 20.25
N HIS A 407 4.70 29.87 19.76
CA HIS A 407 4.93 28.45 20.05
C HIS A 407 6.01 28.28 21.14
N THR A 408 5.70 28.76 22.32
CA THR A 408 6.62 28.89 23.48
C THR A 408 6.92 27.51 24.10
N PRO A 409 8.01 27.37 24.91
CA PRO A 409 8.37 26.11 25.57
C PRO A 409 7.28 25.52 26.46
N GLU A 410 6.43 26.34 27.09
CA GLU A 410 5.32 25.93 27.95
C GLU A 410 4.28 25.09 27.19
N LYS A 411 4.19 25.28 25.87
CA LYS A 411 3.29 24.51 24.99
C LYS A 411 3.62 23.01 24.92
N LEU A 412 4.76 22.60 25.43
CA LEU A 412 5.11 21.18 25.55
C LEU A 412 4.37 20.47 26.70
N PHE A 413 3.68 21.22 27.58
CA PHE A 413 3.06 20.67 28.81
C PHE A 413 1.67 21.27 29.08
N ASP A 414 0.97 21.83 28.12
CA ASP A 414 -0.29 22.52 28.32
C ASP A 414 -1.55 21.70 27.99
N GLU A 415 -1.39 20.52 27.40
CA GLU A 415 -2.49 19.60 27.04
C GLU A 415 -2.29 18.21 27.69
N GLN A 416 -1.83 18.16 28.93
CA GLN A 416 -1.43 16.94 29.68
C GLN A 416 -2.53 15.87 29.77
N GLU A 417 -3.81 16.27 29.75
CA GLU A 417 -4.96 15.36 29.80
C GLU A 417 -5.12 14.54 28.51
N LEU A 418 -4.50 14.98 27.39
CA LEU A 418 -4.52 14.25 26.11
C LEU A 418 -3.37 13.26 25.99
N ALA A 419 -2.44 13.26 26.95
CA ALA A 419 -1.25 12.40 26.89
C ALA A 419 -1.60 10.91 26.94
N GLN A 420 -0.98 10.14 26.06
CA GLN A 420 -1.23 8.71 25.91
C GLN A 420 -0.05 7.88 26.43
N VAL A 421 -0.32 6.93 27.31
CA VAL A 421 0.69 6.03 27.88
C VAL A 421 0.98 4.81 27.00
N TYR A 422 0.10 4.50 26.07
CA TYR A 422 0.18 3.39 25.13
C TYR A 422 -0.13 3.83 23.71
N ARG A 423 0.48 3.15 22.75
CA ARG A 423 0.18 3.34 21.34
C ARG A 423 -0.83 2.30 20.87
N THR A 424 -2.01 2.75 20.44
CA THR A 424 -3.12 1.92 19.98
C THR A 424 -3.47 2.26 18.53
N PHE A 425 -4.31 1.45 17.88
CA PHE A 425 -4.84 1.81 16.54
C PHE A 425 -5.60 3.14 16.57
N GLU A 426 -6.22 3.48 17.69
CA GLU A 426 -7.07 4.67 17.81
C GLU A 426 -6.27 5.98 17.93
N ASN A 427 -5.00 5.92 18.40
CA ASN A 427 -4.17 7.12 18.67
C ASN A 427 -2.85 7.19 17.86
N GLY A 428 -2.63 6.33 16.88
CA GLY A 428 -1.40 6.29 16.08
C GLY A 428 -1.65 6.29 14.58
N THR A 429 -0.55 6.34 13.83
CA THR A 429 -0.48 6.22 12.36
C THR A 429 0.10 4.86 11.98
N TYR A 430 -0.36 4.26 10.89
CA TYR A 430 0.08 2.93 10.47
C TYR A 430 0.25 2.86 8.96
N PHE A 431 1.33 2.20 8.53
CA PHE A 431 1.66 2.04 7.13
C PHE A 431 1.77 3.42 6.44
N ASP A 432 1.14 3.62 5.29
CA ASP A 432 1.20 4.89 4.56
C ASP A 432 0.53 6.08 5.29
N GLU A 433 -0.18 5.86 6.40
CA GLU A 433 -0.68 6.96 7.25
C GLU A 433 0.43 7.82 7.85
N ILE A 434 1.65 7.32 7.96
CA ILE A 434 2.80 8.14 8.41
C ILE A 434 3.14 9.26 7.42
N TYR A 435 2.74 9.13 6.15
CA TYR A 435 3.07 10.07 5.07
C TYR A 435 1.91 10.99 4.68
N PHE A 436 0.72 10.44 4.42
CA PHE A 436 -0.37 11.20 3.81
C PHE A 436 -1.04 12.20 4.74
N PRO A 437 -1.37 11.91 6.01
CA PRO A 437 -1.86 12.88 6.97
C PRO A 437 -0.86 14.01 7.23
N ARG A 438 0.43 13.68 7.35
CA ARG A 438 1.50 14.68 7.47
C ARG A 438 1.46 15.64 6.29
N THR A 439 1.46 15.12 5.06
CA THR A 439 1.41 15.96 3.86
C THR A 439 0.11 16.74 3.75
N ALA A 440 -1.02 16.18 4.19
CA ALA A 440 -2.28 16.94 4.28
C ALA A 440 -2.19 18.11 5.27
N TYR A 441 -1.51 17.93 6.40
CA TYR A 441 -1.21 19.02 7.34
C TYR A 441 -0.27 20.07 6.73
N GLU A 442 0.75 19.63 5.99
CA GLU A 442 1.65 20.52 5.24
C GLU A 442 0.88 21.36 4.21
N HIS A 443 -0.12 20.77 3.51
CA HIS A 443 -1.01 21.50 2.59
C HIS A 443 -1.81 22.60 3.29
N ILE A 444 -2.34 22.32 4.49
CA ILE A 444 -3.15 23.30 5.26
C ILE A 444 -2.29 24.48 5.71
N ASN A 445 -1.05 24.21 6.12
CA ASN A 445 -0.18 25.19 6.75
C ASN A 445 0.84 25.82 5.79
N GLY A 446 0.80 25.50 4.50
CA GLY A 446 1.72 26.02 3.49
C GLY A 446 3.19 25.65 3.75
N LEU A 447 3.43 24.50 4.36
CA LEU A 447 4.76 23.98 4.68
C LEU A 447 5.39 23.26 3.48
N PRO A 448 6.73 23.06 3.47
CA PRO A 448 7.38 22.21 2.49
C PRO A 448 6.76 20.80 2.45
N ILE A 449 6.47 20.32 1.27
CA ILE A 449 5.74 19.07 1.07
C ILE A 449 6.70 17.87 1.14
N TYR A 450 6.44 16.94 2.01
CA TYR A 450 7.27 15.75 2.21
C TYR A 450 6.95 14.63 1.21
N GLU A 451 5.68 14.21 1.14
CA GLU A 451 5.27 13.12 0.25
C GLU A 451 4.91 13.67 -1.13
N VAL A 452 5.82 13.54 -2.07
CA VAL A 452 5.73 14.03 -3.45
C VAL A 452 5.71 12.89 -4.49
N THR A 453 5.65 11.62 -4.05
CA THR A 453 5.66 10.44 -4.94
C THR A 453 4.30 10.11 -5.56
N HIS A 454 3.25 10.82 -5.15
CA HIS A 454 1.89 10.68 -5.66
C HIS A 454 1.26 12.05 -5.92
N PRO A 455 0.27 12.14 -6.85
CA PRO A 455 -0.43 13.40 -7.11
C PRO A 455 -1.11 13.97 -5.86
N PRO A 456 -1.35 15.30 -5.78
CA PRO A 456 -1.76 15.96 -4.54
C PRO A 456 -3.20 15.72 -4.09
N LEU A 457 -4.17 15.52 -5.01
CA LEU A 457 -5.61 15.60 -4.69
C LEU A 457 -6.03 14.63 -3.57
N GLY A 458 -5.46 13.42 -3.53
CA GLY A 458 -5.77 12.46 -2.46
C GLY A 458 -5.45 13.02 -1.08
N LYS A 459 -4.29 13.68 -0.94
CA LYS A 459 -3.85 14.32 0.29
C LYS A 459 -4.68 15.57 0.61
N THR A 460 -5.05 16.33 -0.42
CA THR A 460 -5.96 17.48 -0.28
C THR A 460 -7.37 17.03 0.19
N ILE A 461 -7.84 15.85 -0.20
CA ILE A 461 -9.10 15.32 0.34
C ILE A 461 -8.94 14.96 1.83
N ILE A 462 -7.80 14.37 2.23
CA ILE A 462 -7.50 14.10 3.64
C ILE A 462 -7.50 15.41 4.45
N SER A 463 -6.91 16.49 3.91
CA SER A 463 -6.84 17.79 4.60
C SER A 463 -8.22 18.37 4.93
N ILE A 464 -9.27 18.03 4.17
CA ILE A 464 -10.65 18.46 4.50
C ILE A 464 -11.10 17.85 5.84
N GLY A 465 -10.84 16.57 6.07
CA GLY A 465 -11.18 15.92 7.34
C GLY A 465 -10.38 16.50 8.52
N ILE A 466 -9.08 16.74 8.32
CA ILE A 466 -8.21 17.39 9.31
C ILE A 466 -8.69 18.81 9.62
N SER A 467 -9.09 19.59 8.62
CA SER A 467 -9.59 20.96 8.81
C SER A 467 -10.91 21.02 9.59
N ILE A 468 -11.73 19.95 9.53
CA ILE A 468 -13.03 19.90 10.22
C ILE A 468 -12.89 19.35 11.65
N PHE A 469 -12.08 18.31 11.84
CA PHE A 469 -12.02 17.53 13.08
C PHE A 469 -10.68 17.64 13.82
N GLY A 470 -9.71 18.38 13.27
CA GLY A 470 -8.37 18.51 13.84
C GLY A 470 -7.37 17.48 13.32
N MET A 471 -6.07 17.69 13.66
CA MET A 471 -4.98 16.79 13.30
C MET A 471 -4.93 15.61 14.30
N ASN A 472 -5.87 14.70 14.16
CA ASN A 472 -6.04 13.52 14.99
C ASN A 472 -6.48 12.32 14.12
N PRO A 473 -6.41 11.07 14.62
CA PRO A 473 -6.74 9.88 13.86
C PRO A 473 -8.15 9.87 13.24
N PHE A 474 -9.15 10.37 13.95
CA PHE A 474 -10.49 10.51 13.40
C PHE A 474 -10.51 11.50 12.22
N GLY A 475 -9.87 12.66 12.39
CA GLY A 475 -9.83 13.72 11.38
C GLY A 475 -9.20 13.24 10.07
N TRP A 476 -8.02 12.66 10.12
CA TRP A 476 -7.35 12.22 8.87
C TRP A 476 -7.97 10.98 8.23
N ARG A 477 -8.68 10.11 8.98
CA ARG A 477 -9.38 8.92 8.44
C ARG A 477 -10.78 9.21 7.92
N PHE A 478 -11.38 10.32 8.35
CA PHE A 478 -12.80 10.65 8.10
C PHE A 478 -13.17 10.61 6.62
N MET A 479 -12.45 11.32 5.75
CA MET A 479 -12.81 11.45 4.33
C MET A 479 -12.67 10.13 3.57
N GLY A 480 -11.63 9.34 3.87
CA GLY A 480 -11.47 7.99 3.31
C GLY A 480 -12.63 7.08 3.69
N THR A 481 -13.00 7.09 4.97
CA THR A 481 -14.13 6.30 5.48
C THR A 481 -15.46 6.73 4.86
N LEU A 482 -15.72 8.02 4.75
CA LEU A 482 -16.93 8.58 4.13
C LEU A 482 -17.05 8.13 2.67
N MET A 483 -15.98 8.23 1.89
CA MET A 483 -15.98 7.77 0.49
C MET A 483 -16.12 6.24 0.40
N GLY A 484 -15.52 5.50 1.33
CA GLY A 484 -15.70 4.05 1.46
C GLY A 484 -17.15 3.65 1.74
N VAL A 485 -17.88 4.40 2.56
CA VAL A 485 -19.32 4.23 2.78
C VAL A 485 -20.10 4.52 1.50
N CYS A 486 -19.74 5.58 0.78
CA CYS A 486 -20.41 5.95 -0.47
C CYS A 486 -20.24 4.93 -1.61
N LEU A 487 -19.21 4.04 -1.56
CA LEU A 487 -19.09 2.95 -2.52
C LEU A 487 -20.32 2.03 -2.52
N VAL A 488 -20.96 1.82 -1.38
CA VAL A 488 -22.13 0.92 -1.24
C VAL A 488 -23.36 1.43 -2.01
N PRO A 489 -23.81 2.68 -1.81
CA PRO A 489 -24.91 3.21 -2.60
C PRO A 489 -24.59 3.35 -4.08
N ILE A 490 -23.35 3.71 -4.47
CA ILE A 490 -22.96 3.78 -5.88
C ILE A 490 -23.04 2.39 -6.50
N MET A 491 -22.59 1.36 -5.79
CA MET A 491 -22.66 -0.03 -6.23
C MET A 491 -24.10 -0.51 -6.41
N TYR A 492 -25.01 -0.14 -5.48
CA TYR A 492 -26.45 -0.39 -5.64
C TYR A 492 -26.99 0.24 -6.92
N LEU A 493 -26.69 1.52 -7.12
CA LEU A 493 -27.19 2.29 -8.27
C LEU A 493 -26.66 1.74 -9.60
N LEU A 494 -25.36 1.36 -9.66
CA LEU A 494 -24.75 0.76 -10.85
C LEU A 494 -25.37 -0.61 -11.16
N ALA A 495 -25.48 -1.47 -10.15
CA ALA A 495 -26.09 -2.79 -10.31
C ALA A 495 -27.58 -2.70 -10.66
N PHE A 496 -28.32 -1.72 -10.10
CA PHE A 496 -29.70 -1.47 -10.47
C PHE A 496 -29.86 -1.06 -11.93
N LYS A 497 -28.96 -0.21 -12.45
CA LYS A 497 -28.95 0.14 -13.88
C LYS A 497 -28.63 -1.07 -14.76
N LEU A 498 -27.67 -1.90 -14.37
CA LEU A 498 -27.26 -3.10 -15.12
C LEU A 498 -28.35 -4.16 -15.14
N PHE A 499 -28.87 -4.55 -13.99
CA PHE A 499 -29.76 -5.71 -13.83
C PHE A 499 -31.24 -5.36 -13.78
N LYS A 500 -31.58 -4.09 -13.60
CA LYS A 500 -32.96 -3.56 -13.62
C LYS A 500 -33.88 -4.21 -12.58
N LYS A 501 -33.34 -4.91 -11.59
CA LYS A 501 -34.09 -5.60 -10.52
C LYS A 501 -33.46 -5.30 -9.16
N ARG A 502 -34.31 -4.93 -8.19
CA ARG A 502 -33.94 -4.60 -6.81
C ARG A 502 -33.09 -5.68 -6.13
N GLY A 503 -33.45 -6.96 -6.28
CA GLY A 503 -32.74 -8.05 -5.62
C GLY A 503 -31.26 -8.13 -6.00
N TYR A 504 -30.95 -7.94 -7.28
CA TYR A 504 -29.55 -7.97 -7.75
C TYR A 504 -28.78 -6.72 -7.33
N ALA A 505 -29.43 -5.56 -7.29
CA ALA A 505 -28.84 -4.33 -6.78
C ALA A 505 -28.50 -4.45 -5.28
N PHE A 506 -29.44 -5.04 -4.51
CA PHE A 506 -29.20 -5.34 -3.10
C PHE A 506 -28.01 -6.29 -2.90
N ILE A 507 -27.95 -7.40 -3.65
CA ILE A 507 -26.82 -8.36 -3.55
C ILE A 507 -25.50 -7.65 -3.82
N ALA A 508 -25.42 -6.83 -4.87
CA ALA A 508 -24.18 -6.12 -5.21
C ALA A 508 -23.73 -5.17 -4.09
N ALA A 509 -24.64 -4.36 -3.57
CA ALA A 509 -24.35 -3.42 -2.49
C ALA A 509 -24.02 -4.13 -1.17
N PHE A 510 -24.71 -5.24 -0.89
CA PHE A 510 -24.46 -6.06 0.28
C PHE A 510 -23.07 -6.71 0.25
N LEU A 511 -22.68 -7.29 -0.88
CA LEU A 511 -21.32 -7.86 -1.05
C LEU A 511 -20.27 -6.77 -0.94
N MET A 512 -20.50 -5.58 -1.50
CA MET A 512 -19.59 -4.44 -1.35
C MET A 512 -19.49 -3.99 0.12
N MET A 513 -20.60 -3.98 0.86
CA MET A 513 -20.62 -3.65 2.28
C MET A 513 -19.84 -4.67 3.13
N THR A 514 -19.93 -5.96 2.80
CA THR A 514 -19.30 -7.06 3.56
C THR A 514 -17.93 -7.45 3.03
N ASP A 515 -17.35 -6.71 2.10
CA ASP A 515 -15.97 -6.90 1.66
C ASP A 515 -14.98 -6.39 2.71
N PHE A 516 -13.97 -7.20 3.04
CA PHE A 516 -12.99 -6.88 4.09
C PHE A 516 -12.05 -5.77 3.63
N MET A 517 -11.56 -5.85 2.38
CA MET A 517 -10.67 -4.84 1.80
C MET A 517 -11.32 -3.46 1.84
N ARG A 518 -12.61 -3.36 1.44
CA ARG A 518 -13.34 -2.11 1.56
C ARG A 518 -13.34 -1.60 3.02
N THR A 519 -13.64 -2.48 3.99
CA THR A 519 -13.74 -2.06 5.39
C THR A 519 -12.38 -1.59 5.94
N THR A 520 -11.32 -2.37 5.76
CA THR A 520 -10.00 -2.06 6.31
C THR A 520 -9.36 -0.89 5.58
N GLN A 521 -9.30 -0.93 4.23
CA GLN A 521 -8.54 0.05 3.44
C GLN A 521 -9.16 1.45 3.51
N THR A 522 -10.49 1.55 3.62
CA THR A 522 -11.15 2.86 3.69
C THR A 522 -11.09 3.50 5.08
N ARG A 523 -10.71 2.75 6.12
CA ARG A 523 -10.54 3.23 7.49
C ARG A 523 -9.13 3.76 7.79
N LEU A 524 -8.22 3.64 6.82
CA LEU A 524 -6.88 4.20 6.87
C LEU A 524 -6.82 5.44 5.97
N ALA A 525 -6.04 6.44 6.37
CA ALA A 525 -5.82 7.63 5.57
C ALA A 525 -4.84 7.37 4.42
N THR A 526 -5.24 6.48 3.50
CA THR A 526 -4.50 6.17 2.28
C THR A 526 -5.23 6.71 1.05
N ILE A 527 -4.50 6.95 -0.02
CA ILE A 527 -5.06 7.55 -1.24
C ILE A 527 -5.77 6.54 -2.16
N ASP A 528 -5.65 5.25 -1.88
CA ASP A 528 -6.27 4.18 -2.67
C ASP A 528 -7.79 4.24 -2.69
N THR A 529 -8.40 4.57 -1.58
CA THR A 529 -9.86 4.70 -1.44
C THR A 529 -10.43 5.70 -2.43
N TYR A 530 -9.78 6.84 -2.61
CA TYR A 530 -10.23 7.89 -3.55
C TYR A 530 -10.15 7.42 -4.99
N SER A 531 -9.11 6.66 -5.33
CA SER A 531 -8.98 6.04 -6.65
C SER A 531 -10.14 5.10 -6.94
N VAL A 532 -10.46 4.17 -6.03
CA VAL A 532 -11.59 3.23 -6.19
C VAL A 532 -12.92 3.97 -6.32
N PHE A 533 -13.14 4.99 -5.51
CA PHE A 533 -14.36 5.80 -5.52
C PHE A 533 -14.57 6.47 -6.88
N PHE A 534 -13.56 7.16 -7.39
CA PHE A 534 -13.67 7.84 -8.69
C PHE A 534 -13.74 6.85 -9.85
N ILE A 535 -13.02 5.72 -9.82
CA ILE A 535 -13.11 4.68 -10.84
C ILE A 535 -14.54 4.13 -10.93
N LEU A 536 -15.17 3.82 -9.80
CA LEU A 536 -16.55 3.32 -9.80
C LEU A 536 -17.54 4.35 -10.38
N LEU A 537 -17.37 5.63 -10.06
CA LEU A 537 -18.17 6.73 -10.62
C LEU A 537 -17.92 6.92 -12.13
N MET A 538 -16.66 6.82 -12.60
CA MET A 538 -16.35 6.86 -14.04
C MET A 538 -17.20 5.86 -14.82
N TYR A 539 -17.19 4.58 -14.35
CA TYR A 539 -17.93 3.51 -15.02
C TYR A 539 -19.45 3.63 -14.82
N TYR A 540 -19.91 4.18 -13.69
CA TYR A 540 -21.34 4.48 -13.48
C TYR A 540 -21.88 5.46 -14.51
N PHE A 541 -21.15 6.54 -14.79
CA PHE A 541 -21.54 7.52 -15.80
C PHE A 541 -21.27 7.04 -17.22
N MET A 542 -20.19 6.32 -17.46
CA MET A 542 -19.91 5.71 -18.75
C MET A 542 -20.96 4.68 -19.13
N TYR A 543 -21.47 3.89 -18.17
CA TYR A 543 -22.59 2.97 -18.42
C TYR A 543 -23.86 3.70 -18.91
N ASP A 544 -24.17 4.85 -18.33
CA ASP A 544 -25.30 5.69 -18.78
C ASP A 544 -25.15 6.13 -20.24
N TYR A 545 -23.90 6.40 -20.65
CA TYR A 545 -23.61 6.72 -22.05
C TYR A 545 -23.68 5.48 -22.94
N PHE A 546 -23.01 4.42 -22.56
CA PHE A 546 -22.87 3.17 -23.32
C PHE A 546 -24.23 2.46 -23.56
N SER A 547 -25.12 2.50 -22.58
CA SER A 547 -26.44 1.83 -22.64
C SER A 547 -27.45 2.51 -23.55
N GLN A 548 -27.19 3.73 -24.00
CA GLN A 548 -28.12 4.53 -24.75
C GLN A 548 -27.57 4.88 -26.13
N ARG A 549 -28.39 4.86 -27.14
CA ARG A 549 -28.03 5.35 -28.46
C ARG A 549 -28.17 6.88 -28.52
N SER A 550 -27.21 7.53 -29.14
CA SER A 550 -27.20 9.00 -29.26
C SER A 550 -28.36 9.58 -30.05
N TYR A 551 -28.91 8.83 -30.97
CA TYR A 551 -30.05 9.25 -31.80
C TYR A 551 -31.40 9.09 -31.09
N ASP A 552 -31.49 8.34 -29.98
CA ASP A 552 -32.69 8.13 -29.17
C ASP A 552 -32.88 9.20 -28.08
N ARG A 553 -31.92 10.13 -27.95
CA ARG A 553 -31.92 11.19 -26.92
C ARG A 553 -31.33 12.51 -27.44
N PRO A 554 -31.68 13.65 -26.80
CA PRO A 554 -31.00 14.91 -27.10
C PRO A 554 -29.49 14.80 -26.91
N PHE A 555 -28.70 15.39 -27.79
CA PHE A 555 -27.22 15.34 -27.80
C PHE A 555 -26.64 15.64 -26.40
N TRP A 556 -27.08 16.75 -25.79
CA TRP A 556 -26.52 17.19 -24.50
C TRP A 556 -26.78 16.24 -23.35
N LYS A 557 -27.85 15.45 -23.36
CA LYS A 557 -28.07 14.42 -22.33
C LYS A 557 -26.98 13.32 -22.38
N GLY A 558 -26.45 13.03 -23.56
CA GLY A 558 -25.31 12.14 -23.72
C GLY A 558 -24.03 12.78 -23.22
N MET A 559 -23.86 14.07 -23.53
CA MET A 559 -22.65 14.82 -23.12
C MET A 559 -22.53 14.98 -21.61
N VAL A 560 -23.65 15.15 -20.89
CA VAL A 560 -23.62 15.18 -19.40
C VAL A 560 -23.04 13.89 -18.83
N SER A 561 -23.46 12.72 -19.30
CA SER A 561 -22.92 11.44 -18.81
C SER A 561 -21.44 11.29 -19.15
N LEU A 562 -21.00 11.65 -20.35
CA LEU A 562 -19.58 11.65 -20.74
C LEU A 562 -18.76 12.66 -19.92
N GLY A 563 -19.29 13.88 -19.76
CA GLY A 563 -18.62 14.94 -19.00
C GLY A 563 -18.42 14.56 -17.52
N LEU A 564 -19.43 13.96 -16.87
CA LEU A 564 -19.31 13.47 -15.50
C LEU A 564 -18.31 12.30 -15.40
N SER A 565 -18.29 11.40 -16.40
CA SER A 565 -17.28 10.34 -16.46
C SER A 565 -15.86 10.92 -16.58
N GLY A 566 -15.67 11.93 -17.45
CA GLY A 566 -14.40 12.62 -17.65
C GLY A 566 -13.96 13.44 -16.42
N LEU A 567 -14.91 14.11 -15.75
CA LEU A 567 -14.66 14.80 -14.48
C LEU A 567 -14.12 13.82 -13.42
N CYS A 568 -14.80 12.68 -13.23
CA CYS A 568 -14.36 11.64 -12.30
C CYS A 568 -13.00 11.07 -12.70
N PHE A 569 -12.71 10.96 -14.02
CA PHE A 569 -11.41 10.54 -14.52
C PHE A 569 -10.30 11.53 -14.12
N GLY A 570 -10.54 12.83 -14.29
CA GLY A 570 -9.60 13.87 -13.85
C GLY A 570 -9.35 13.85 -12.35
N LEU A 571 -10.42 13.74 -11.54
CA LEU A 571 -10.31 13.64 -10.09
C LEU A 571 -9.57 12.37 -9.63
N GLY A 572 -9.86 11.24 -10.26
CA GLY A 572 -9.17 9.98 -9.97
C GLY A 572 -7.68 10.04 -10.32
N ALA A 573 -7.32 10.54 -11.50
CA ALA A 573 -5.94 10.68 -11.95
C ALA A 573 -5.13 11.65 -11.05
N ALA A 574 -5.75 12.74 -10.61
CA ALA A 574 -5.16 13.71 -9.69
C ALA A 574 -5.04 13.16 -8.24
N ALA A 575 -5.80 12.11 -7.88
CA ALA A 575 -5.67 11.43 -6.60
C ALA A 575 -4.61 10.32 -6.62
N LYS A 576 -4.59 9.48 -7.66
CA LYS A 576 -3.59 8.40 -7.84
C LYS A 576 -3.52 7.96 -9.30
N TRP A 577 -2.31 7.78 -9.83
CA TRP A 577 -2.09 7.39 -11.23
C TRP A 577 -2.73 6.06 -11.63
N THR A 578 -2.99 5.15 -10.71
CA THR A 578 -3.69 3.89 -11.01
C THR A 578 -5.08 4.10 -11.59
N SER A 579 -5.70 5.26 -11.34
CA SER A 579 -6.98 5.65 -11.96
C SER A 579 -6.89 5.86 -13.48
N ILE A 580 -5.69 6.14 -14.02
CA ILE A 580 -5.46 6.32 -15.46
C ILE A 580 -5.75 5.03 -16.21
N TYR A 581 -5.54 3.87 -15.59
CA TYR A 581 -5.85 2.58 -16.21
C TYR A 581 -7.34 2.44 -16.56
N ALA A 582 -8.22 3.04 -15.77
CA ALA A 582 -9.65 3.10 -16.09
C ALA A 582 -9.95 3.85 -17.40
N GLY A 583 -9.15 4.87 -17.73
CA GLY A 583 -9.30 5.65 -18.96
C GLY A 583 -9.26 4.82 -20.24
N VAL A 584 -8.41 3.78 -20.26
CA VAL A 584 -8.35 2.83 -21.38
C VAL A 584 -9.70 2.12 -21.54
N GLY A 585 -10.29 1.65 -20.43
CA GLY A 585 -11.60 0.99 -20.46
C GLY A 585 -12.74 1.94 -20.87
N LEU A 586 -12.68 3.20 -20.42
CA LEU A 586 -13.65 4.22 -20.83
C LEU A 586 -13.57 4.48 -22.34
N ALA A 587 -12.36 4.60 -22.91
CA ALA A 587 -12.14 4.76 -24.34
C ALA A 587 -12.68 3.56 -25.14
N VAL A 588 -12.39 2.34 -24.69
CA VAL A 588 -12.92 1.11 -25.34
C VAL A 588 -14.45 1.12 -25.35
N LEU A 589 -15.11 1.40 -24.22
CA LEU A 589 -16.57 1.47 -24.15
C LEU A 589 -17.15 2.58 -25.03
N PHE A 590 -16.50 3.75 -25.07
CA PHE A 590 -16.90 4.85 -25.93
C PHE A 590 -16.87 4.46 -27.41
N PHE A 591 -15.74 3.93 -27.89
CA PHE A 591 -15.61 3.53 -29.28
C PHE A 591 -16.53 2.37 -29.65
N MET A 592 -16.75 1.40 -28.75
CA MET A 592 -17.75 0.35 -28.94
C MET A 592 -19.15 0.91 -29.14
N ALA A 593 -19.56 1.89 -28.31
CA ALA A 593 -20.85 2.55 -28.45
C ALA A 593 -20.96 3.26 -29.83
N LYS A 594 -19.91 3.97 -30.26
CA LYS A 594 -19.88 4.68 -31.54
C LYS A 594 -19.84 3.74 -32.74
N ILE A 595 -19.08 2.66 -32.69
CA ILE A 595 -19.05 1.63 -33.72
C ILE A 595 -20.45 1.00 -33.86
N ALA A 596 -21.10 0.68 -32.75
CA ALA A 596 -22.47 0.14 -32.80
C ALA A 596 -23.46 1.10 -33.44
N GLU A 597 -23.40 2.40 -33.11
CA GLU A 597 -24.24 3.43 -33.76
C GLU A 597 -23.94 3.56 -35.26
N GLY A 598 -22.65 3.52 -35.66
CA GLY A 598 -22.25 3.53 -37.06
C GLY A 598 -22.78 2.33 -37.85
N LEU A 599 -22.76 1.14 -37.22
CA LEU A 599 -23.34 -0.08 -37.76
C LEU A 599 -24.87 0.01 -37.88
N ASP A 600 -25.56 0.63 -36.93
CA ASP A 600 -27.01 0.86 -37.00
C ASP A 600 -27.41 1.77 -38.16
N VAL A 601 -26.59 2.79 -38.45
CA VAL A 601 -26.78 3.69 -39.62
C VAL A 601 -26.47 2.95 -40.92
N SER A 602 -25.31 2.26 -41.02
CA SER A 602 -24.88 1.62 -42.29
C SER A 602 -25.78 0.45 -42.69
N SER A 603 -26.33 -0.26 -41.71
CA SER A 603 -27.30 -1.35 -41.93
C SER A 603 -28.74 -0.85 -42.23
N GLY A 604 -29.00 0.46 -42.17
CA GLY A 604 -30.31 1.04 -42.38
C GLY A 604 -31.30 0.86 -41.20
N ARG A 605 -30.84 0.34 -40.07
CA ARG A 605 -31.63 0.21 -38.82
C ARG A 605 -32.04 1.58 -38.28
N TYR A 606 -31.15 2.54 -38.37
CA TYR A 606 -31.44 3.94 -38.09
C TYR A 606 -31.30 4.78 -39.40
N LYS A 607 -32.38 5.42 -39.78
CA LYS A 607 -32.36 6.37 -40.90
C LYS A 607 -32.26 7.80 -40.34
N VAL A 608 -31.23 8.52 -40.79
CA VAL A 608 -31.09 9.93 -40.44
C VAL A 608 -32.30 10.69 -41.02
N PRO A 609 -33.04 11.47 -40.24
CA PRO A 609 -34.20 12.25 -40.75
C PRO A 609 -33.81 13.19 -41.88
N ALA A 610 -34.70 13.35 -42.83
CA ALA A 610 -34.50 14.27 -43.98
C ALA A 610 -34.18 15.68 -43.45
N GLY A 611 -33.22 16.35 -44.06
CA GLY A 611 -32.78 17.71 -43.68
C GLY A 611 -31.80 17.78 -42.51
N LYS A 612 -31.49 16.65 -41.84
CA LYS A 612 -30.42 16.61 -40.79
C LYS A 612 -29.08 16.18 -41.38
N LYS A 613 -27.99 16.67 -40.76
CA LYS A 613 -26.61 16.26 -41.10
C LYS A 613 -26.46 14.75 -40.90
N SER A 614 -25.57 14.13 -41.69
CA SER A 614 -25.24 12.70 -41.51
C SER A 614 -24.85 12.41 -40.04
N TRP A 615 -25.06 11.20 -39.61
CA TRP A 615 -24.68 10.78 -38.25
C TRP A 615 -23.20 11.08 -37.94
N PHE A 616 -22.34 10.88 -38.95
CA PHE A 616 -20.90 11.13 -38.78
C PHE A 616 -20.62 12.61 -38.45
N VAL A 617 -21.14 13.54 -39.24
CA VAL A 617 -20.92 14.99 -39.07
C VAL A 617 -21.79 15.58 -37.96
N GLY A 618 -23.02 15.09 -37.79
CA GLY A 618 -23.98 15.62 -36.81
C GLY A 618 -23.86 15.04 -35.41
N ASN A 619 -23.19 13.90 -35.21
CA ASN A 619 -23.08 13.26 -33.93
C ASN A 619 -21.66 12.75 -33.62
N PHE A 620 -21.05 11.90 -34.45
CA PHE A 620 -19.74 11.28 -34.16
C PHE A 620 -18.65 12.34 -33.96
N VAL A 621 -18.44 13.21 -34.93
CA VAL A 621 -17.40 14.23 -34.86
C VAL A 621 -17.60 15.19 -33.67
N PRO A 622 -18.79 15.78 -33.45
CA PRO A 622 -19.01 16.64 -32.30
C PRO A 622 -18.79 15.93 -30.97
N THR A 623 -19.19 14.64 -30.86
CA THR A 623 -18.97 13.88 -29.66
C THR A 623 -17.47 13.65 -29.40
N CYS A 624 -16.68 13.33 -30.44
CA CYS A 624 -15.24 13.17 -30.32
C CYS A 624 -14.55 14.47 -29.85
N LEU A 625 -14.98 15.62 -30.41
CA LEU A 625 -14.48 16.93 -29.97
C LEU A 625 -14.80 17.20 -28.48
N MET A 626 -16.03 16.89 -28.05
CA MET A 626 -16.40 17.00 -26.64
C MET A 626 -15.62 16.01 -25.77
N CYS A 627 -15.25 14.83 -26.26
CA CYS A 627 -14.39 13.90 -25.53
C CYS A 627 -12.97 14.46 -25.31
N VAL A 628 -12.43 15.23 -26.25
CA VAL A 628 -11.15 15.96 -26.02
C VAL A 628 -11.29 16.91 -24.82
N VAL A 629 -12.41 17.64 -24.74
CA VAL A 629 -12.68 18.52 -23.60
C VAL A 629 -12.82 17.72 -22.30
N PHE A 630 -13.63 16.66 -22.31
CA PHE A 630 -13.99 15.92 -21.10
C PHE A 630 -12.88 15.01 -20.59
N PHE A 631 -12.09 14.38 -21.46
CA PHE A 631 -11.09 13.37 -21.07
C PHE A 631 -9.65 13.84 -21.24
N ILE A 632 -9.40 15.04 -21.75
CA ILE A 632 -8.05 15.62 -21.85
C ILE A 632 -8.02 16.98 -21.15
N ILE A 633 -8.78 17.98 -21.62
CA ILE A 633 -8.67 19.37 -21.14
C ILE A 633 -9.09 19.48 -19.67
N ILE A 634 -10.29 19.00 -19.32
CA ILE A 634 -10.80 19.04 -17.93
C ILE A 634 -9.92 18.22 -16.98
N PRO A 635 -9.56 16.95 -17.26
CA PRO A 635 -8.63 16.20 -16.42
C PRO A 635 -7.28 16.87 -16.23
N LEU A 636 -6.69 17.41 -17.29
CA LEU A 636 -5.43 18.14 -17.19
C LEU A 636 -5.56 19.41 -16.33
N ALA A 637 -6.64 20.17 -16.49
CA ALA A 637 -6.91 21.34 -15.64
C ALA A 637 -7.06 20.95 -14.17
N ILE A 638 -7.82 19.90 -13.86
CA ILE A 638 -7.97 19.37 -12.49
C ILE A 638 -6.61 18.95 -11.94
N TYR A 639 -5.83 18.22 -12.74
CA TYR A 639 -4.51 17.73 -12.35
C TYR A 639 -3.57 18.89 -11.99
N VAL A 640 -3.45 19.88 -12.86
CA VAL A 640 -2.63 21.08 -12.62
C VAL A 640 -3.12 21.85 -11.39
N LEU A 641 -4.42 22.11 -11.29
CA LEU A 641 -4.99 22.84 -10.15
C LEU A 641 -4.83 22.11 -8.81
N SER A 642 -4.72 20.77 -8.82
CA SER A 642 -4.47 20.01 -7.60
C SER A 642 -3.13 20.33 -6.94
N TYR A 643 -2.18 20.93 -7.66
CA TYR A 643 -0.86 21.37 -7.16
C TYR A 643 -0.86 22.76 -6.48
N ILE A 644 -2.00 23.46 -6.41
CA ILE A 644 -2.07 24.75 -5.73
C ILE A 644 -1.52 24.71 -4.29
N PRO A 645 -1.77 23.65 -3.47
CA PRO A 645 -1.20 23.55 -2.13
C PRO A 645 0.33 23.50 -2.06
N TYR A 646 1.01 23.21 -3.18
CA TYR A 646 2.48 23.21 -3.25
C TYR A 646 3.08 24.62 -3.44
N MET A 647 2.28 25.60 -3.88
CA MET A 647 2.76 26.93 -4.23
C MET A 647 3.35 27.72 -3.06
N PRO A 648 2.79 27.67 -1.82
CA PRO A 648 3.36 28.42 -0.72
C PRO A 648 4.81 28.07 -0.38
N SER A 649 5.21 26.79 -0.61
CA SER A 649 6.58 26.34 -0.39
C SER A 649 7.49 26.47 -1.61
N ASN A 650 6.96 26.94 -2.75
CA ASN A 650 7.70 27.17 -4.01
C ASN A 650 7.44 28.58 -4.59
N PRO A 651 7.74 29.68 -3.84
CA PRO A 651 7.34 31.02 -4.22
C PRO A 651 8.02 31.52 -5.51
N ASP A 652 9.18 30.97 -5.86
CA ASP A 652 9.98 31.39 -7.02
C ASP A 652 9.61 30.61 -8.31
N LYS A 653 8.67 29.66 -8.25
CA LYS A 653 8.27 28.83 -9.38
C LYS A 653 6.84 29.09 -9.81
N SER A 654 6.56 28.99 -11.10
CA SER A 654 5.20 28.94 -11.62
C SER A 654 4.53 27.59 -11.29
N LEU A 655 3.20 27.56 -11.25
CA LEU A 655 2.43 26.32 -11.02
C LEU A 655 2.79 25.22 -12.03
N ILE A 656 3.06 25.59 -13.30
CA ILE A 656 3.41 24.61 -14.35
C ILE A 656 4.81 24.02 -14.08
N GLU A 657 5.78 24.82 -13.68
CA GLU A 657 7.12 24.31 -13.29
C GLU A 657 7.02 23.34 -12.12
N VAL A 658 6.29 23.69 -11.07
CA VAL A 658 6.06 22.78 -9.94
C VAL A 658 5.43 21.45 -10.38
N VAL A 659 4.46 21.50 -11.28
CA VAL A 659 3.84 20.28 -11.84
C VAL A 659 4.88 19.47 -12.60
N LEU A 660 5.64 20.06 -13.51
CA LEU A 660 6.60 19.35 -14.35
C LEU A 660 7.73 18.73 -13.52
N ASP A 661 8.31 19.46 -12.58
CA ASP A 661 9.35 18.98 -11.68
C ASP A 661 8.85 17.77 -10.87
N ASN A 662 7.62 17.85 -10.37
CA ASN A 662 7.05 16.75 -9.59
C ASN A 662 6.70 15.53 -10.48
N GLN A 663 6.28 15.73 -11.76
CA GLN A 663 6.09 14.60 -12.70
C GLN A 663 7.41 13.88 -12.95
N GLU A 664 8.50 14.61 -13.18
CA GLU A 664 9.83 14.01 -13.38
C GLU A 664 10.27 13.24 -12.14
N TYR A 665 10.09 13.83 -10.95
CA TYR A 665 10.42 13.17 -9.68
C TYR A 665 9.61 11.88 -9.49
N MET A 666 8.28 11.95 -9.64
CA MET A 666 7.39 10.77 -9.48
C MET A 666 7.74 9.67 -10.46
N TYR A 667 7.99 10.03 -11.74
CA TYR A 667 8.37 9.05 -12.76
C TYR A 667 9.68 8.36 -12.39
N ASN A 668 10.71 9.12 -12.03
CA ASN A 668 12.02 8.60 -11.66
C ASN A 668 11.94 7.73 -10.40
N TYR A 669 11.18 8.16 -9.40
CA TYR A 669 10.95 7.37 -8.19
C TYR A 669 10.31 6.01 -8.51
N HIS A 670 9.21 5.99 -9.23
CA HIS A 670 8.49 4.74 -9.54
C HIS A 670 9.20 3.84 -10.54
N ALA A 671 10.00 4.40 -11.45
CA ALA A 671 10.77 3.63 -12.43
C ALA A 671 12.01 2.95 -11.81
N ASN A 672 12.61 3.57 -10.79
CA ASN A 672 13.85 3.12 -10.19
C ASN A 672 13.68 2.49 -8.79
N LEU A 673 12.45 2.33 -8.32
CA LEU A 673 12.18 1.78 -7.00
C LEU A 673 12.50 0.28 -6.95
N ASN A 674 13.61 -0.07 -6.32
CA ASN A 674 14.07 -1.44 -6.08
C ASN A 674 13.80 -1.92 -4.64
N ALA A 675 12.92 -1.22 -3.90
CA ALA A 675 12.59 -1.59 -2.54
C ALA A 675 11.86 -2.93 -2.49
N THR A 676 12.18 -3.72 -1.47
CA THR A 676 11.49 -4.95 -1.11
C THR A 676 10.69 -4.73 0.16
N HIS A 677 9.61 -5.45 0.33
CA HIS A 677 8.77 -5.34 1.52
C HIS A 677 8.24 -6.70 1.94
N SER A 678 8.22 -6.97 3.24
CA SER A 678 7.77 -8.26 3.80
C SER A 678 6.36 -8.68 3.40
N TYR A 679 5.48 -7.72 3.08
CA TYR A 679 4.10 -7.96 2.63
C TYR A 679 3.88 -7.73 1.14
N GLN A 680 4.94 -7.58 0.35
CA GLN A 680 4.78 -7.51 -1.10
C GLN A 680 4.16 -8.78 -1.67
N SER A 681 3.38 -8.64 -2.73
CA SER A 681 2.69 -9.77 -3.37
C SER A 681 2.43 -9.52 -4.85
N SER A 682 2.49 -10.57 -5.64
CA SER A 682 2.26 -10.51 -7.08
C SER A 682 0.77 -10.43 -7.41
N TRP A 683 0.44 -9.73 -8.50
CA TRP A 683 -0.94 -9.48 -8.94
C TRP A 683 -1.82 -10.75 -9.05
N TYR A 684 -1.26 -11.89 -9.44
CA TYR A 684 -1.99 -13.15 -9.59
C TYR A 684 -2.34 -13.82 -8.26
N SER A 685 -1.65 -13.46 -7.16
CA SER A 685 -1.94 -14.00 -5.82
C SER A 685 -3.02 -13.21 -5.08
N TRP A 686 -3.39 -12.02 -5.57
CA TRP A 686 -4.31 -11.12 -4.85
C TRP A 686 -5.71 -11.71 -4.74
N ILE A 687 -6.27 -12.20 -5.85
CA ILE A 687 -7.65 -12.70 -5.88
C ILE A 687 -7.90 -13.93 -4.97
N ILE A 688 -6.83 -14.64 -4.59
CA ILE A 688 -6.91 -15.79 -3.68
C ILE A 688 -6.52 -15.45 -2.24
N ASP A 689 -6.35 -14.16 -1.93
CA ASP A 689 -5.84 -13.69 -0.63
C ASP A 689 -4.48 -14.31 -0.26
N GLY A 690 -3.58 -14.44 -1.23
CA GLY A 690 -2.33 -15.18 -1.06
C GLY A 690 -1.41 -14.56 -0.01
N ARG A 691 -1.40 -13.24 0.15
CA ARG A 691 -0.61 -12.52 1.16
C ARG A 691 -1.33 -11.24 1.62
N PRO A 692 -2.12 -11.31 2.70
CA PRO A 692 -2.70 -10.15 3.37
C PRO A 692 -1.63 -9.20 3.91
N ILE A 693 -1.97 -7.92 4.08
CA ILE A 693 -1.10 -6.94 4.73
C ILE A 693 -1.50 -6.77 6.18
N TYR A 694 -0.53 -6.90 7.05
CA TYR A 694 -0.65 -6.64 8.48
C TYR A 694 -0.27 -5.18 8.77
N TYR A 695 -1.26 -4.32 8.97
CA TYR A 695 -1.05 -2.89 9.17
C TYR A 695 -0.71 -2.53 10.61
N TYR A 696 -1.37 -3.17 11.58
CA TYR A 696 -1.22 -2.81 12.98
C TYR A 696 -1.04 -4.02 13.88
N SER A 697 -0.04 -3.92 14.77
CA SER A 697 0.22 -4.85 15.88
C SER A 697 0.06 -4.12 17.23
N SER A 698 -0.63 -4.75 18.17
CA SER A 698 -0.83 -4.21 19.52
C SER A 698 0.34 -4.39 20.47
N ALA A 699 1.56 -4.64 20.00
CA ALA A 699 2.73 -4.88 20.86
C ALA A 699 2.99 -3.72 21.86
N SER A 700 2.70 -2.48 21.46
CA SER A 700 2.85 -1.28 22.30
C SER A 700 1.54 -0.78 22.94
N ALA A 701 0.45 -1.56 22.84
CA ALA A 701 -0.87 -1.12 23.31
C ALA A 701 -1.14 -1.39 24.80
N GLY A 702 -0.20 -1.99 25.55
CA GLY A 702 -0.35 -2.28 26.97
C GLY A 702 -1.49 -3.26 27.30
N LEU A 703 -1.88 -4.10 26.35
CA LEU A 703 -2.95 -5.07 26.54
C LEU A 703 -2.54 -6.18 27.52
N PRO A 704 -3.50 -6.75 28.26
CA PRO A 704 -3.23 -7.91 29.12
C PRO A 704 -2.65 -9.09 28.34
N ALA A 705 -1.88 -9.94 29.01
CA ALA A 705 -1.33 -11.15 28.41
C ALA A 705 -2.42 -12.04 27.81
N GLY A 706 -2.19 -12.54 26.59
CA GLY A 706 -3.15 -13.35 25.84
C GLY A 706 -4.28 -12.57 25.17
N ILE A 707 -4.27 -11.23 25.26
CA ILE A 707 -5.14 -10.32 24.49
C ILE A 707 -4.31 -9.61 23.43
N ARG A 708 -4.81 -9.56 22.20
CA ARG A 708 -4.14 -8.93 21.06
C ARG A 708 -5.13 -8.15 20.19
N ALA A 709 -4.68 -7.10 19.58
CA ALA A 709 -5.40 -6.38 18.56
C ALA A 709 -4.57 -6.31 17.29
N SER A 710 -5.21 -6.41 16.13
CA SER A 710 -4.57 -6.33 14.83
C SER A 710 -5.47 -5.66 13.81
N VAL A 711 -4.84 -5.06 12.78
CA VAL A 711 -5.55 -4.58 11.59
C VAL A 711 -4.89 -5.19 10.37
N VAL A 712 -5.69 -5.92 9.58
CA VAL A 712 -5.24 -6.68 8.43
C VAL A 712 -6.07 -6.31 7.21
N SER A 713 -5.40 -6.07 6.07
CA SER A 713 -6.05 -5.82 4.79
C SER A 713 -6.02 -7.07 3.92
N MET A 714 -7.21 -7.58 3.60
CA MET A 714 -7.42 -8.76 2.75
C MET A 714 -8.83 -8.73 2.17
N GLY A 715 -9.17 -9.63 1.26
CA GLY A 715 -10.51 -9.78 0.75
C GLY A 715 -11.40 -10.67 1.62
N ASN A 716 -12.71 -10.58 1.45
CA ASN A 716 -13.63 -11.58 2.01
C ASN A 716 -13.55 -12.86 1.16
N PRO A 717 -13.10 -14.00 1.71
CA PRO A 717 -12.97 -15.25 0.94
C PRO A 717 -14.25 -15.68 0.24
N ALA A 718 -15.43 -15.47 0.85
CA ALA A 718 -16.71 -15.76 0.22
C ALA A 718 -16.96 -14.88 -1.01
N ILE A 719 -16.37 -13.69 -1.09
CA ILE A 719 -16.52 -12.78 -2.23
C ILE A 719 -15.42 -13.04 -3.25
N TRP A 720 -14.15 -12.99 -2.84
CA TRP A 720 -13.04 -13.04 -3.79
C TRP A 720 -12.88 -14.41 -4.45
N TRP A 721 -12.97 -15.51 -3.69
CA TRP A 721 -12.87 -16.87 -4.27
C TRP A 721 -14.09 -17.24 -5.12
N THR A 722 -15.30 -16.83 -4.67
CA THR A 722 -16.50 -16.97 -5.52
C THR A 722 -16.37 -16.11 -6.78
N GLY A 723 -15.79 -14.90 -6.65
CA GLY A 723 -15.53 -14.02 -7.78
C GLY A 723 -14.61 -14.67 -8.80
N LEU A 724 -13.49 -15.27 -8.37
CA LEU A 724 -12.60 -16.03 -9.23
C LEU A 724 -13.34 -17.13 -9.98
N ALA A 725 -14.14 -17.91 -9.26
CA ALA A 725 -14.96 -18.98 -9.85
C ALA A 725 -16.01 -18.44 -10.84
N CYS A 726 -16.47 -17.20 -10.66
CA CYS A 726 -17.50 -16.59 -11.50
C CYS A 726 -16.97 -15.92 -12.78
N ILE A 727 -15.68 -15.63 -12.93
CA ILE A 727 -15.14 -14.90 -14.11
C ILE A 727 -15.48 -15.63 -15.41
N VAL A 728 -15.13 -16.91 -15.50
CA VAL A 728 -15.37 -17.72 -16.71
C VAL A 728 -16.87 -17.95 -16.96
N PRO A 729 -17.68 -18.38 -15.98
CA PRO A 729 -19.14 -18.46 -16.14
C PRO A 729 -19.78 -17.14 -16.55
N ALA A 730 -19.35 -16.01 -16.00
CA ALA A 730 -19.89 -14.71 -16.38
C ALA A 730 -19.65 -14.40 -17.87
N LEU A 731 -18.41 -14.63 -18.36
CA LEU A 731 -18.07 -14.48 -19.77
C LEU A 731 -18.90 -15.42 -20.66
N TYR A 732 -19.05 -16.68 -20.25
CA TYR A 732 -19.86 -17.69 -20.96
C TYR A 732 -21.32 -17.27 -21.05
N PHE A 733 -21.95 -16.85 -19.96
CA PHE A 733 -23.34 -16.41 -19.97
C PHE A 733 -23.53 -15.13 -20.79
N ALA A 734 -22.62 -14.15 -20.66
CA ALA A 734 -22.69 -12.93 -21.45
C ALA A 734 -22.57 -13.22 -22.96
N TRP A 735 -21.69 -14.12 -23.36
CA TRP A 735 -21.57 -14.60 -24.74
C TRP A 735 -22.81 -15.36 -25.22
N LYS A 736 -23.33 -16.29 -24.39
CA LYS A 736 -24.50 -17.10 -24.73
C LYS A 736 -25.77 -16.27 -24.82
N ARG A 737 -26.00 -15.37 -23.86
CA ARG A 737 -27.20 -14.52 -23.77
C ARG A 737 -27.10 -13.23 -24.55
N LYS A 738 -25.91 -12.90 -25.06
CA LYS A 738 -25.60 -11.66 -25.78
C LYS A 738 -25.88 -10.38 -24.96
N GLU A 739 -25.62 -10.45 -23.67
CA GLU A 739 -25.85 -9.33 -22.75
C GLU A 739 -24.67 -8.35 -22.77
N LYS A 740 -24.71 -7.38 -23.70
CA LYS A 740 -23.66 -6.37 -23.95
C LYS A 740 -23.34 -5.55 -22.70
N MET A 741 -24.31 -5.32 -21.83
CA MET A 741 -24.15 -4.43 -20.69
C MET A 741 -23.12 -4.95 -19.71
N MET A 742 -22.86 -6.26 -19.70
CA MET A 742 -21.80 -6.85 -18.88
C MET A 742 -20.39 -6.52 -19.34
N LEU A 743 -20.22 -6.04 -20.58
CA LEU A 743 -18.91 -5.57 -21.05
C LEU A 743 -18.32 -4.46 -20.16
N VAL A 744 -19.18 -3.65 -19.55
CA VAL A 744 -18.73 -2.62 -18.59
C VAL A 744 -18.00 -3.25 -17.39
N ALA A 745 -18.53 -4.36 -16.84
CA ALA A 745 -17.87 -5.05 -15.74
C ALA A 745 -16.57 -5.76 -16.18
N PHE A 746 -16.58 -6.43 -17.34
CA PHE A 746 -15.39 -7.13 -17.83
C PHE A 746 -14.25 -6.19 -18.20
N ILE A 747 -14.55 -5.09 -18.88
CA ILE A 747 -13.57 -4.09 -19.28
C ILE A 747 -13.05 -3.37 -18.02
N GLY A 748 -13.96 -2.98 -17.10
CA GLY A 748 -13.58 -2.38 -15.83
C GLY A 748 -12.62 -3.26 -15.04
N TYR A 749 -12.94 -4.55 -14.89
CA TYR A 749 -12.07 -5.50 -14.20
C TYR A 749 -10.71 -5.68 -14.89
N ALA A 750 -10.72 -5.90 -16.20
CA ALA A 750 -9.51 -6.14 -16.97
C ALA A 750 -8.55 -4.95 -16.94
N CYS A 751 -9.08 -3.73 -17.08
CA CYS A 751 -8.28 -2.51 -17.05
C CYS A 751 -7.73 -2.18 -15.66
N GLN A 752 -8.30 -2.72 -14.58
CA GLN A 752 -7.76 -2.54 -13.24
C GLN A 752 -6.78 -3.64 -12.82
N LEU A 753 -6.84 -4.82 -13.42
CA LEU A 753 -5.97 -5.95 -13.03
C LEU A 753 -4.78 -6.13 -13.98
N PHE A 754 -5.00 -6.13 -15.30
CA PHE A 754 -3.95 -6.52 -16.26
C PHE A 754 -2.76 -5.55 -16.37
N PRO A 755 -2.87 -4.24 -16.14
CA PRO A 755 -1.68 -3.38 -16.12
C PRO A 755 -0.62 -3.80 -15.12
N TRP A 756 -1.00 -4.46 -14.03
CA TRP A 756 -0.08 -4.95 -13.00
C TRP A 756 0.84 -6.08 -13.49
N ILE A 757 0.53 -6.73 -14.63
CA ILE A 757 1.43 -7.68 -15.29
C ILE A 757 2.75 -7.01 -15.71
N LEU A 758 2.69 -5.71 -16.06
CA LEU A 758 3.82 -4.94 -16.53
C LEU A 758 4.60 -4.23 -15.40
N VAL A 759 4.10 -4.28 -14.17
CA VAL A 759 4.72 -3.62 -13.01
C VAL A 759 5.68 -4.58 -12.34
N THR A 760 6.97 -4.24 -12.35
CA THR A 760 8.07 -5.07 -11.81
C THR A 760 8.49 -4.70 -10.38
N ARG A 761 8.11 -3.50 -9.91
CA ARG A 761 8.41 -3.03 -8.55
C ARG A 761 7.53 -3.72 -7.49
N CYS A 762 7.87 -3.50 -6.23
CA CYS A 762 7.08 -3.93 -5.08
C CYS A 762 5.60 -3.53 -5.21
N THR A 763 4.70 -4.53 -5.12
CA THR A 763 3.25 -4.37 -5.19
C THR A 763 2.56 -5.09 -4.03
N PHE A 764 1.31 -4.72 -3.75
CA PHE A 764 0.58 -5.20 -2.58
C PHE A 764 -0.86 -5.55 -2.92
N ILE A 765 -1.48 -6.39 -2.12
CA ILE A 765 -2.85 -6.87 -2.31
C ILE A 765 -3.91 -5.75 -2.39
N TYR A 766 -3.70 -4.59 -1.74
CA TYR A 766 -4.65 -3.49 -1.79
C TYR A 766 -4.77 -2.86 -3.20
N HIS A 767 -3.79 -3.05 -4.07
CA HIS A 767 -3.93 -2.62 -5.47
C HIS A 767 -5.09 -3.34 -6.19
N TYR A 768 -5.48 -4.52 -5.72
CA TYR A 768 -6.63 -5.25 -6.26
C TYR A 768 -7.98 -4.61 -5.92
N PHE A 769 -8.02 -3.72 -4.92
CA PHE A 769 -9.27 -3.09 -4.48
C PHE A 769 -10.02 -2.38 -5.62
N THR A 770 -9.32 -1.79 -6.58
CA THR A 770 -9.91 -1.13 -7.75
C THR A 770 -10.69 -2.09 -8.66
N ALA A 771 -10.35 -3.38 -8.67
CA ALA A 771 -11.01 -4.42 -9.46
C ALA A 771 -12.22 -5.06 -8.75
N VAL A 772 -12.29 -4.98 -7.42
CA VAL A 772 -13.31 -5.66 -6.58
C VAL A 772 -14.75 -5.29 -6.94
N PRO A 773 -15.13 -4.01 -7.18
CA PRO A 773 -16.50 -3.66 -7.56
C PRO A 773 -16.96 -4.39 -8.84
N PHE A 774 -16.08 -4.53 -9.82
CA PHE A 774 -16.39 -5.22 -11.08
C PHE A 774 -16.46 -6.73 -10.90
N LEU A 775 -15.64 -7.30 -10.02
CA LEU A 775 -15.72 -8.71 -9.62
C LEU A 775 -17.09 -9.02 -9.00
N ILE A 776 -17.56 -8.17 -8.09
CA ILE A 776 -18.89 -8.30 -7.46
C ILE A 776 -19.99 -8.27 -8.52
N LEU A 777 -19.91 -7.38 -9.53
CA LEU A 777 -20.88 -7.35 -10.62
C LEU A 777 -20.92 -8.66 -11.42
N MET A 778 -19.76 -9.30 -11.63
CA MET A 778 -19.69 -10.62 -12.28
C MET A 778 -20.33 -11.72 -11.43
N ILE A 779 -20.10 -11.73 -10.11
CA ILE A 779 -20.79 -12.66 -9.17
C ILE A 779 -22.30 -12.49 -9.28
N VAL A 780 -22.80 -11.27 -9.17
CA VAL A 780 -24.25 -10.96 -9.23
C VAL A 780 -24.84 -11.39 -10.58
N TYR A 781 -24.08 -11.21 -11.65
CA TYR A 781 -24.51 -11.62 -12.98
C TYR A 781 -24.64 -13.14 -13.11
N VAL A 782 -23.66 -13.90 -12.59
CA VAL A 782 -23.75 -15.36 -12.56
C VAL A 782 -24.94 -15.82 -11.71
N ILE A 783 -25.11 -15.25 -10.51
CA ILE A 783 -26.28 -15.51 -9.65
C ILE A 783 -27.58 -15.24 -10.43
N LYS A 784 -27.69 -14.11 -11.15
CA LYS A 784 -28.83 -13.77 -11.99
C LYS A 784 -29.11 -14.89 -13.02
N CYS A 785 -28.09 -15.29 -13.75
CA CYS A 785 -28.23 -16.29 -14.80
C CYS A 785 -28.64 -17.67 -14.26
N LEU A 786 -28.00 -18.12 -13.20
CA LEU A 786 -28.33 -19.40 -12.55
C LEU A 786 -29.73 -19.40 -11.93
N TYR A 787 -30.16 -18.27 -11.35
CA TYR A 787 -31.49 -18.11 -10.79
C TYR A 787 -32.58 -18.07 -11.87
N GLU A 788 -32.35 -17.34 -12.96
CA GLU A 788 -33.30 -17.28 -14.09
C GLU A 788 -33.40 -18.63 -14.85
N ASP A 789 -32.32 -19.37 -14.95
CA ASP A 789 -32.30 -20.74 -15.52
C ASP A 789 -32.82 -21.79 -14.51
N LYS A 790 -33.28 -21.38 -13.30
CA LYS A 790 -33.80 -22.23 -12.22
C LYS A 790 -32.80 -23.31 -11.72
N ILE A 791 -31.51 -23.08 -11.89
CA ILE A 791 -30.44 -23.95 -11.38
C ILE A 791 -30.28 -23.72 -9.87
N ILE A 792 -30.39 -22.46 -9.43
CA ILE A 792 -30.39 -22.10 -8.00
C ILE A 792 -31.70 -21.42 -7.64
N ASN A 793 -32.06 -21.44 -6.37
CA ASN A 793 -33.22 -20.80 -5.82
C ASN A 793 -32.82 -19.68 -4.82
N ARG A 794 -33.81 -18.97 -4.31
CA ARG A 794 -33.59 -17.86 -3.34
C ARG A 794 -32.89 -18.29 -2.05
N TRP A 795 -33.03 -19.55 -1.64
CA TRP A 795 -32.41 -20.07 -0.43
C TRP A 795 -30.88 -20.20 -0.61
N VAL A 796 -30.44 -20.71 -1.76
CA VAL A 796 -29.02 -20.81 -2.10
C VAL A 796 -28.37 -19.41 -2.08
N ILE A 797 -29.07 -18.42 -2.67
CA ILE A 797 -28.61 -17.02 -2.64
C ILE A 797 -28.55 -16.50 -1.18
N GLY A 798 -29.61 -16.77 -0.39
CA GLY A 798 -29.65 -16.39 1.01
C GLY A 798 -28.52 -16.99 1.85
N VAL A 799 -28.24 -18.29 1.66
CA VAL A 799 -27.12 -18.99 2.32
C VAL A 799 -25.78 -18.37 1.93
N TYR A 800 -25.57 -18.08 0.64
CA TYR A 800 -24.34 -17.44 0.18
C TYR A 800 -24.12 -16.07 0.84
N LEU A 801 -25.15 -15.22 0.89
CA LEU A 801 -25.08 -13.92 1.54
C LEU A 801 -24.87 -14.06 3.07
N ALA A 802 -25.49 -15.07 3.68
CA ALA A 802 -25.29 -15.35 5.11
C ALA A 802 -23.84 -15.79 5.40
N ILE A 803 -23.21 -16.58 4.53
CA ILE A 803 -21.79 -16.96 4.65
C ILE A 803 -20.89 -15.72 4.52
N ALA A 804 -21.14 -14.85 3.54
CA ALA A 804 -20.37 -13.62 3.37
C ALA A 804 -20.50 -12.70 4.60
N LEU A 805 -21.69 -12.59 5.18
CA LEU A 805 -21.93 -11.83 6.40
C LEU A 805 -21.28 -12.46 7.63
N LEU A 806 -21.38 -13.79 7.77
CA LEU A 806 -20.78 -14.51 8.90
C LEU A 806 -19.26 -14.34 8.91
N LEU A 807 -18.61 -14.48 7.76
CA LEU A 807 -17.17 -14.21 7.63
C LEU A 807 -16.85 -12.76 7.94
N TYR A 808 -17.65 -11.81 7.48
CA TYR A 808 -17.47 -10.39 7.80
C TYR A 808 -17.52 -10.15 9.31
N ILE A 809 -18.49 -10.70 10.01
CA ILE A 809 -18.62 -10.57 11.46
C ILE A 809 -17.44 -11.27 12.17
N LEU A 810 -17.05 -12.45 11.70
CA LEU A 810 -15.96 -13.23 12.29
C LEU A 810 -14.59 -12.52 12.14
N PHE A 811 -14.31 -11.91 11.00
CA PHE A 811 -13.07 -11.18 10.76
C PHE A 811 -13.12 -9.71 11.19
N TYR A 812 -14.29 -9.18 11.58
CA TYR A 812 -14.46 -7.77 11.91
C TYR A 812 -13.47 -7.27 12.98
N PRO A 813 -13.18 -7.98 14.08
CA PRO A 813 -12.20 -7.51 15.07
C PRO A 813 -10.81 -7.26 14.49
N VAL A 814 -10.33 -8.14 13.59
CA VAL A 814 -9.00 -8.00 12.96
C VAL A 814 -8.99 -7.07 11.75
N MET A 815 -10.13 -6.50 11.39
CA MET A 815 -10.22 -5.43 10.40
C MET A 815 -10.21 -4.02 11.02
N VAL A 816 -10.63 -3.92 12.28
CA VAL A 816 -10.90 -2.62 12.94
C VAL A 816 -10.08 -2.39 14.22
N GLY A 817 -9.19 -3.33 14.59
CA GLY A 817 -8.31 -3.17 15.74
C GLY A 817 -8.96 -3.43 17.10
N ILE A 818 -10.03 -4.23 17.17
CA ILE A 818 -10.67 -4.59 18.44
C ILE A 818 -9.80 -5.62 19.18
N PRO A 819 -9.44 -5.38 20.48
CA PRO A 819 -8.74 -6.35 21.30
C PRO A 819 -9.56 -7.62 21.49
N VAL A 820 -8.99 -8.77 21.19
CA VAL A 820 -9.57 -10.11 21.37
C VAL A 820 -8.52 -11.09 21.89
N LYS A 821 -8.95 -12.27 22.31
CA LYS A 821 -8.02 -13.34 22.72
C LYS A 821 -7.10 -13.72 21.56
N GLU A 822 -5.82 -13.93 21.85
CA GLU A 822 -4.82 -14.33 20.84
C GLU A 822 -5.24 -15.61 20.11
N ALA A 823 -5.73 -16.62 20.84
CA ALA A 823 -6.26 -17.85 20.26
C ALA A 823 -7.41 -17.63 19.24
N TYR A 824 -8.17 -16.52 19.37
CA TYR A 824 -9.19 -16.16 18.39
C TYR A 824 -8.54 -15.71 17.07
N ILE A 825 -7.52 -14.87 17.14
CA ILE A 825 -6.77 -14.39 15.97
C ILE A 825 -6.08 -15.56 15.28
N ASP A 826 -5.44 -16.46 16.06
CA ASP A 826 -4.79 -17.66 15.51
C ASP A 826 -5.76 -18.57 14.77
N GLY A 827 -7.01 -18.70 15.27
CA GLY A 827 -8.09 -19.44 14.59
C GLY A 827 -8.52 -18.83 13.24
N LEU A 828 -8.23 -17.54 12.99
CA LEU A 828 -8.50 -16.88 11.71
C LEU A 828 -7.38 -17.05 10.69
N ARG A 829 -6.22 -17.55 11.07
CA ARG A 829 -5.08 -17.82 10.17
C ARG A 829 -5.27 -19.14 9.43
N TRP A 830 -6.02 -19.12 8.35
CA TRP A 830 -6.28 -20.33 7.60
C TRP A 830 -5.07 -20.80 6.77
N PHE A 831 -4.16 -19.90 6.45
CA PHE A 831 -2.94 -20.18 5.68
C PHE A 831 -1.71 -19.63 6.41
N SER A 832 -0.56 -20.29 6.22
CA SER A 832 0.71 -19.85 6.79
C SER A 832 1.18 -18.47 6.30
N THR A 833 0.67 -18.02 5.15
CA THR A 833 0.93 -16.69 4.59
C THR A 833 0.07 -15.58 5.20
N TRP A 834 -0.94 -15.94 5.99
CA TRP A 834 -1.80 -14.98 6.69
C TRP A 834 -1.18 -14.65 8.04
N SER A 835 -0.48 -13.51 8.10
CA SER A 835 0.16 -12.99 9.31
C SER A 835 -0.71 -11.89 9.90
N PHE A 836 -1.24 -12.06 11.12
CA PHE A 836 -1.98 -11.05 11.86
C PHE A 836 -2.16 -11.39 13.33
#